data_46470d80c8787a92673c05baf8c4c8c6
#
_entry.id   46470d80c8787a92673c05baf8c4c8c6
#
_cell.length_a   1.000
_cell.length_b   1.000
_cell.length_c   1.000
_cell.angle_alpha   90.00
_cell.angle_beta   90.00
_cell.angle_gamma   90.00
#
_symmetry.space_group_name_H-M   'P 1'
#
loop_
_entity.id
_entity.type
_entity.pdbx_description
1 polymer ?
#
loop_
_entity_poly.entity_id
_entity_poly.type
_entity_poly.pdbx_seq_one_letter_code
_entity_poly.pdbx_strand_id
1 'polypeptide(L)'
;MKRNLFIALFFFAASVPLQAQQSPFIRLTETSLMHESRATPSPLDKEVVNDRFVSFQWPLPLEARPEGAPMDGFEHLVKKVDKSKLAYKIRYAQDADFKKGLVQADTRWPFFNPEKPLTPGIWYWQYGYVDNGQTTWSKVLQVTVGDSKQKFCPPSLKALLAKVPKTHPRVWVEKENWHSFIGQSMNKPERQWYLERADKVLATPMKSVKDINTSQVKNLTNQMQINSYLTRESRRIIDAEESNTEAVIRAYILTKEKKYADAAVKRVFTMMDWDKDKNVKGDFNASALLSLCSMAYDTFYDQLSDAQRKQLLNAIKEKGTDMYKHFNNYLENHIAENHIWQMTLRILTMAAFSVYGELPEADIWTDYCYNVWLARFPGLNKDGGWHNGDSYFTVNTRTLIEVPYFYSRLTGFDYFSDPWYENNVMYTIFQQPPFSKSGGNGSSHQNVARPNSIRIGYLDALAKLTGNTYAADFVRRTLVKEPDYMKKALLNKPGDLAWFRLQCNKPLPEGPGLTALPWGYVFPETGLASFQTNWDRVGSNAMWSFRSSPYGSTSHALANQNAFNTFYGGKPIFYSSGHHIEFTDAHSMLCHRATRGHNTILINGMGQRIGVEGYGWIPRYYAGEKIGYVLGDASNAYGKVTSPLWLKRGEQSEVAYTPENGWDDVPLKTFRRHIVHLGNTGYIFIYDELESSEPADYTFMLHTVAEPMTVDQNNGKYVHVQGLSGRGGASDAYIFSSGALQTDTTSRFFVPAHNWLRADDKGNFKKYPNHWHFMAKSEKSKVYRFATIINTHALKHPAKAPEILSDGRIKAGGWLISVNVKTEGNAQFFIRSTKESVSISYKAGQETVVNENGYETRMSDVLPELEI
;
A
#
# COMPACT_ATOMS: atom_id res chain seq x y z
N MET A 1 20.33 -57.99 -27.75
CA MET A 1 20.23 -57.38 -26.42
C MET A 1 19.83 -55.90 -26.58
N LYS A 2 18.53 -55.63 -26.54
CA LYS A 2 17.99 -54.25 -26.62
C LYS A 2 17.80 -53.78 -25.19
N ARG A 3 18.51 -52.73 -24.79
CA ARG A 3 18.27 -52.01 -23.51
C ARG A 3 17.21 -50.95 -23.77
N ASN A 4 16.04 -51.12 -23.18
CA ASN A 4 14.99 -50.11 -23.11
C ASN A 4 15.38 -49.09 -22.03
N LEU A 5 15.58 -47.83 -22.46
CA LEU A 5 15.75 -46.68 -21.59
C LEU A 5 14.36 -46.13 -21.30
N PHE A 6 13.84 -46.36 -20.10
CA PHE A 6 12.65 -45.68 -19.60
C PHE A 6 13.07 -44.26 -19.14
N ILE A 7 12.74 -43.24 -19.92
CA ILE A 7 12.79 -41.85 -19.48
C ILE A 7 11.50 -41.59 -18.71
N ALA A 8 11.58 -41.56 -17.39
CA ALA A 8 10.52 -41.07 -16.53
C ALA A 8 10.48 -39.53 -16.64
N LEU A 9 9.54 -39.02 -17.43
CA LEU A 9 9.17 -37.59 -17.39
C LEU A 9 8.47 -37.33 -16.05
N PHE A 10 9.19 -36.77 -15.10
CA PHE A 10 8.59 -36.14 -13.96
C PHE A 10 7.96 -34.81 -14.44
N PHE A 11 6.67 -34.83 -14.68
CA PHE A 11 5.88 -33.61 -14.72
C PHE A 11 5.85 -33.03 -13.28
N PHE A 12 6.73 -32.10 -12.96
CA PHE A 12 6.49 -31.17 -11.91
C PHE A 12 5.39 -30.21 -12.43
N ALA A 13 4.14 -30.60 -12.25
CA ALA A 13 3.07 -29.64 -12.21
C ALA A 13 3.38 -28.76 -10.97
N ALA A 14 3.95 -27.60 -11.19
CA ALA A 14 3.91 -26.53 -10.20
C ALA A 14 2.43 -26.19 -10.02
N SER A 15 1.77 -26.85 -9.07
CA SER A 15 0.46 -26.46 -8.60
C SER A 15 0.66 -25.07 -7.99
N VAL A 16 0.33 -24.02 -8.77
CA VAL A 16 0.01 -22.72 -8.20
C VAL A 16 -1.06 -23.03 -7.14
N PRO A 17 -0.83 -22.81 -5.86
CA PRO A 17 -1.84 -23.12 -4.88
C PRO A 17 -3.08 -22.29 -5.24
N LEU A 18 -4.18 -22.98 -5.56
CA LEU A 18 -5.51 -22.36 -5.49
C LEU A 18 -5.53 -21.59 -4.17
N GLN A 19 -5.80 -20.27 -4.24
CA GLN A 19 -5.94 -19.49 -3.02
C GLN A 19 -7.02 -20.14 -2.16
N ALA A 20 -6.60 -21.00 -1.24
CA ALA A 20 -7.49 -21.59 -0.27
C ALA A 20 -8.09 -20.42 0.55
N GLN A 21 -9.36 -20.55 0.85
CA GLN A 21 -10.04 -19.64 1.77
C GLN A 21 -9.20 -19.53 3.03
N GLN A 22 -8.58 -18.37 3.21
CA GLN A 22 -7.64 -18.15 4.31
C GLN A 22 -8.40 -17.73 5.56
N SER A 23 -7.64 -17.64 6.64
CA SER A 23 -8.03 -17.23 7.98
C SER A 23 -9.37 -16.49 8.04
N PRO A 24 -10.31 -16.89 8.89
CA PRO A 24 -11.59 -16.22 9.08
C PRO A 24 -11.48 -14.80 9.65
N PHE A 25 -10.24 -14.31 9.90
CA PHE A 25 -10.00 -13.07 10.62
C PHE A 25 -9.67 -11.92 9.68
N ILE A 26 -10.53 -10.90 9.67
CA ILE A 26 -10.20 -9.56 9.20
C ILE A 26 -9.76 -8.78 10.45
N ARG A 27 -8.56 -8.18 10.39
CA ARG A 27 -7.96 -7.47 11.53
C ARG A 27 -8.64 -6.12 11.78
N LEU A 28 -9.83 -6.17 12.33
CA LEU A 28 -10.52 -5.02 12.88
C LEU A 28 -10.59 -5.16 14.39
N THR A 29 -10.23 -4.13 15.12
CA THR A 29 -10.50 -4.04 16.55
C THR A 29 -11.33 -2.81 16.82
N GLU A 30 -12.16 -2.85 17.88
CA GLU A 30 -12.90 -1.67 18.33
C GLU A 30 -11.94 -0.51 18.57
N THR A 31 -10.80 -0.79 19.17
CA THR A 31 -9.73 0.17 19.41
C THR A 31 -9.19 0.81 18.14
N SER A 32 -8.96 0.02 17.08
CA SER A 32 -8.47 0.57 15.81
C SER A 32 -9.52 1.41 15.11
N LEU A 33 -10.79 1.08 15.25
CA LEU A 33 -11.91 1.85 14.72
C LEU A 33 -12.07 3.19 15.45
N MET A 34 -12.03 3.19 16.78
CA MET A 34 -12.23 4.41 17.59
C MET A 34 -11.10 5.43 17.46
N HIS A 35 -9.86 4.98 17.32
CA HIS A 35 -8.68 5.84 17.39
C HIS A 35 -7.88 5.93 16.08
N GLU A 36 -8.36 5.34 15.00
CA GLU A 36 -7.63 5.19 13.73
C GLU A 36 -6.24 4.54 13.91
N SER A 37 -5.97 3.97 15.08
CA SER A 37 -4.74 3.26 15.39
C SER A 37 -4.84 1.84 14.88
N ARG A 38 -3.92 1.41 14.03
CA ARG A 38 -3.87 0.03 13.52
C ARG A 38 -2.89 -0.86 14.30
N ALA A 39 -2.34 -0.37 15.37
CA ALA A 39 -1.61 -1.19 16.32
C ALA A 39 -2.62 -2.03 17.11
N THR A 40 -2.98 -3.18 16.58
CA THR A 40 -3.92 -4.13 17.18
C THR A 40 -3.16 -5.23 17.92
N PRO A 41 -3.78 -5.96 18.87
CA PRO A 41 -3.18 -7.18 19.38
C PRO A 41 -2.83 -8.13 18.23
N SER A 42 -1.63 -8.66 18.22
CA SER A 42 -1.19 -9.67 17.26
C SER A 42 -0.19 -10.62 17.95
N PRO A 43 -0.36 -11.94 17.82
CA PRO A 43 -1.45 -12.62 17.10
C PRO A 43 -2.83 -12.32 17.64
N LEU A 44 -3.86 -12.33 16.77
CA LEU A 44 -5.26 -12.24 17.21
C LEU A 44 -5.64 -13.50 18.01
N ASP A 45 -6.72 -13.40 18.82
CA ASP A 45 -7.24 -14.56 19.52
C ASP A 45 -7.59 -15.70 18.57
N LYS A 46 -7.12 -16.92 18.87
CA LYS A 46 -7.26 -18.14 18.06
C LYS A 46 -6.59 -18.10 16.68
N GLU A 47 -5.76 -17.12 16.40
CA GLU A 47 -4.99 -17.05 15.15
C GLU A 47 -4.05 -18.26 15.01
N VAL A 48 -3.86 -18.73 13.77
CA VAL A 48 -2.92 -19.79 13.41
C VAL A 48 -1.71 -19.18 12.72
N VAL A 49 -0.53 -19.40 13.27
CA VAL A 49 0.75 -18.96 12.69
C VAL A 49 1.56 -20.20 12.30
N ASN A 50 1.75 -20.40 11.00
CA ASN A 50 2.35 -21.62 10.46
C ASN A 50 3.83 -21.46 10.08
N ASP A 51 4.20 -20.36 9.46
CA ASP A 51 5.42 -20.19 8.67
C ASP A 51 6.28 -19.02 9.15
N ARG A 52 5.77 -18.21 10.07
CA ARG A 52 6.45 -17.01 10.56
C ARG A 52 6.78 -17.11 12.04
N PHE A 53 7.87 -16.45 12.44
CA PHE A 53 8.20 -16.17 13.82
C PHE A 53 7.05 -15.44 14.53
N VAL A 54 6.65 -15.92 15.71
CA VAL A 54 5.57 -15.28 16.48
C VAL A 54 6.12 -14.06 17.18
N SER A 55 5.79 -12.90 16.65
CA SER A 55 6.01 -11.61 17.31
C SER A 55 4.71 -11.17 17.97
N PHE A 56 4.80 -10.67 19.18
CA PHE A 56 3.67 -10.12 19.91
C PHE A 56 3.64 -8.61 19.80
N GLN A 57 2.46 -8.04 19.57
CA GLN A 57 2.24 -6.60 19.64
C GLN A 57 0.86 -6.29 20.21
N TRP A 58 0.69 -5.08 20.70
CA TRP A 58 -0.57 -4.61 21.26
C TRP A 58 -0.70 -3.09 21.14
N PRO A 59 -1.92 -2.51 21.25
CA PRO A 59 -2.11 -1.08 21.18
C PRO A 59 -1.56 -0.38 22.44
N LEU A 60 -1.35 0.93 22.35
CA LEU A 60 -1.15 1.77 23.53
C LEU A 60 -2.42 1.80 24.40
N PRO A 61 -2.30 2.12 25.70
CA PRO A 61 -3.46 2.40 26.54
C PRO A 61 -4.32 3.51 25.93
N LEU A 62 -5.63 3.48 26.13
CA LEU A 62 -6.56 4.47 25.58
C LEU A 62 -6.16 5.92 25.91
N GLU A 63 -5.73 6.14 27.16
CA GLU A 63 -5.32 7.47 27.67
C GLU A 63 -4.05 8.00 26.99
N ALA A 64 -3.25 7.12 26.43
CA ALA A 64 -2.02 7.47 25.73
C ALA A 64 -2.21 7.62 24.22
N ARG A 65 -3.41 7.34 23.69
CA ARG A 65 -3.69 7.41 22.27
C ARG A 65 -3.99 8.83 21.85
N PRO A 66 -3.48 9.26 20.70
CA PRO A 66 -3.81 10.56 20.16
C PRO A 66 -5.27 10.59 19.70
N GLU A 67 -6.02 11.57 20.17
CA GLU A 67 -7.34 11.89 19.64
C GLU A 67 -7.19 13.00 18.59
N GLY A 68 -7.60 12.73 17.37
CA GLY A 68 -7.79 13.75 16.33
C GLY A 68 -6.54 14.55 15.97
N ALA A 69 -5.39 13.91 15.87
CA ALA A 69 -4.14 14.57 15.61
C ALA A 69 -4.06 15.18 14.22
N PRO A 70 -3.69 16.46 14.09
CA PRO A 70 -3.18 16.97 12.82
C PRO A 70 -1.83 16.35 12.50
N MET A 71 -1.42 16.37 11.23
CA MET A 71 -0.15 15.79 10.76
C MET A 71 1.11 16.46 11.32
N ASP A 72 0.99 17.67 11.83
CA ASP A 72 2.04 18.50 12.40
C ASP A 72 1.62 18.94 13.80
N GLY A 73 2.53 18.97 14.75
CA GLY A 73 2.28 19.44 16.10
C GLY A 73 1.68 18.37 17.03
N PHE A 74 2.30 17.24 17.11
CA PHE A 74 1.84 16.09 17.89
C PHE A 74 2.10 16.21 19.39
N GLU A 75 2.84 17.21 19.82
CA GLU A 75 3.26 17.39 21.20
C GLU A 75 2.08 17.52 22.17
N HIS A 76 0.98 18.07 21.69
CA HIS A 76 -0.24 18.23 22.49
C HIS A 76 -1.06 16.97 22.67
N LEU A 77 -0.80 15.93 21.86
CA LEU A 77 -1.56 14.68 21.86
C LEU A 77 -1.13 13.73 22.99
N VAL A 78 0.00 14.00 23.58
CA VAL A 78 0.63 13.14 24.59
C VAL A 78 0.37 13.61 26.01
N LYS A 79 -0.42 14.67 26.19
CA LYS A 79 -0.56 15.36 27.48
C LYS A 79 -1.28 14.57 28.56
N LYS A 80 -2.06 13.54 28.23
CA LYS A 80 -2.82 12.78 29.20
C LYS A 80 -2.00 11.71 29.94
N VAL A 81 -0.93 11.20 29.32
CA VAL A 81 -0.06 10.16 29.88
C VAL A 81 1.40 10.51 29.63
N ASP A 82 2.19 10.48 30.67
CA ASP A 82 3.65 10.57 30.53
C ASP A 82 4.20 9.25 29.97
N LYS A 83 4.38 9.21 28.65
CA LYS A 83 4.87 8.02 27.95
C LYS A 83 6.25 7.57 28.37
N SER A 84 7.05 8.45 28.99
CA SER A 84 8.34 8.05 29.55
C SER A 84 8.19 7.11 30.74
N LYS A 85 7.00 7.08 31.36
CA LYS A 85 6.65 6.19 32.47
C LYS A 85 5.85 4.98 32.05
N LEU A 86 5.44 4.88 30.79
CA LEU A 86 4.77 3.69 30.30
C LEU A 86 5.76 2.53 30.27
N ALA A 87 5.39 1.46 30.95
CA ALA A 87 6.07 0.18 30.91
C ALA A 87 5.06 -0.92 30.60
N TYR A 88 5.53 -1.94 29.96
CA TYR A 88 4.68 -3.03 29.52
C TYR A 88 5.23 -4.34 30.02
N LYS A 89 4.33 -5.31 30.16
CA LYS A 89 4.68 -6.69 30.44
C LYS A 89 4.01 -7.59 29.42
N ILE A 90 4.64 -8.69 29.13
CA ILE A 90 4.06 -9.80 28.41
C ILE A 90 4.24 -11.07 29.21
N ARG A 91 3.26 -11.97 29.15
CA ARG A 91 3.40 -13.37 29.55
C ARG A 91 2.78 -14.30 28.53
N TYR A 92 3.41 -15.45 28.34
CA TYR A 92 2.88 -16.49 27.46
C TYR A 92 3.25 -17.87 28.00
N ALA A 93 2.36 -18.86 27.76
CA ALA A 93 2.51 -20.22 28.27
C ALA A 93 1.74 -21.22 27.40
N GLN A 94 1.93 -22.50 27.63
CA GLN A 94 1.21 -23.58 26.95
C GLN A 94 -0.14 -23.95 27.60
N ASP A 95 -0.56 -23.21 28.61
CA ASP A 95 -1.89 -23.32 29.23
C ASP A 95 -2.44 -21.95 29.62
N ALA A 96 -3.76 -21.85 29.71
CA ALA A 96 -4.47 -20.60 29.96
C ALA A 96 -4.25 -20.04 31.38
N ASP A 97 -3.83 -20.90 32.33
CA ASP A 97 -3.52 -20.50 33.72
C ASP A 97 -2.08 -20.01 33.89
N PHE A 98 -1.28 -20.02 32.83
CA PHE A 98 0.14 -19.62 32.81
C PHE A 98 1.02 -20.40 33.77
N LYS A 99 0.79 -21.72 33.89
CA LYS A 99 1.57 -22.62 34.77
C LYS A 99 2.62 -23.41 34.00
N LYS A 100 2.32 -23.82 32.77
CA LYS A 100 3.18 -24.68 31.96
C LYS A 100 4.05 -23.88 30.99
N GLY A 101 5.36 -23.88 31.24
CA GLY A 101 6.29 -23.18 30.34
C GLY A 101 6.13 -21.66 30.36
N LEU A 102 5.71 -21.07 31.47
CA LEU A 102 5.53 -19.64 31.63
C LEU A 102 6.81 -18.88 31.26
N VAL A 103 6.69 -17.96 30.34
CA VAL A 103 7.64 -16.88 30.09
C VAL A 103 6.97 -15.56 30.40
N GLN A 104 7.63 -14.71 31.16
CA GLN A 104 7.20 -13.35 31.44
C GLN A 104 8.36 -12.41 31.22
N ALA A 105 8.10 -11.28 30.57
CA ALA A 105 9.11 -10.28 30.26
C ALA A 105 8.55 -8.87 30.46
N ASP A 106 9.44 -7.95 30.81
CA ASP A 106 9.19 -6.51 30.75
C ASP A 106 9.66 -5.97 29.40
N THR A 107 8.93 -5.01 28.85
CA THR A 107 9.31 -4.36 27.60
C THR A 107 9.04 -2.85 27.66
N ARG A 108 9.86 -2.09 26.93
CA ARG A 108 9.74 -0.63 26.82
C ARG A 108 8.68 -0.20 25.81
N TRP A 109 8.31 -1.11 24.89
CA TRP A 109 7.43 -0.83 23.77
C TRP A 109 6.23 -1.79 23.76
N PRO A 110 5.13 -1.44 23.10
CA PRO A 110 3.95 -2.28 23.02
C PRO A 110 4.12 -3.42 21.99
N PHE A 111 5.28 -4.05 21.98
CA PHE A 111 5.61 -5.25 21.21
C PHE A 111 6.74 -6.04 21.87
N PHE A 112 6.84 -7.31 21.50
CA PHE A 112 7.84 -8.22 22.04
C PHE A 112 8.16 -9.36 21.07
N ASN A 113 9.42 -9.67 20.91
CA ASN A 113 9.89 -10.80 20.12
C ASN A 113 10.54 -11.83 21.05
N PRO A 114 10.06 -13.09 21.08
CA PRO A 114 10.70 -14.15 21.85
C PRO A 114 12.14 -14.39 21.37
N GLU A 115 13.07 -14.65 22.29
CA GLU A 115 14.45 -15.00 21.93
C GLU A 115 14.56 -16.31 21.14
N LYS A 116 13.59 -17.19 21.30
CA LYS A 116 13.50 -18.50 20.63
C LYS A 116 12.12 -18.66 19.99
N PRO A 117 12.04 -19.32 18.82
CA PRO A 117 10.77 -19.69 18.24
C PRO A 117 9.90 -20.49 19.19
N LEU A 118 8.61 -20.23 19.19
CA LEU A 118 7.65 -21.05 19.93
C LEU A 118 7.53 -22.43 19.28
N THR A 119 7.41 -23.46 20.12
CA THR A 119 7.15 -24.83 19.64
C THR A 119 5.75 -24.98 19.07
N PRO A 120 5.53 -25.90 18.10
CA PRO A 120 4.19 -26.20 17.60
C PRO A 120 3.21 -26.54 18.71
N GLY A 121 1.97 -26.10 18.59
CA GLY A 121 0.90 -26.31 19.54
C GLY A 121 0.17 -25.03 19.93
N ILE A 122 -0.67 -25.13 20.91
CA ILE A 122 -1.47 -24.02 21.43
C ILE A 122 -0.65 -23.27 22.49
N TRP A 123 -0.63 -21.94 22.34
CA TRP A 123 -0.02 -21.02 23.30
C TRP A 123 -1.06 -19.99 23.73
N TYR A 124 -0.99 -19.57 24.97
CA TYR A 124 -1.81 -18.52 25.56
C TYR A 124 -0.93 -17.35 25.93
N TRP A 125 -1.41 -16.12 25.71
CA TRP A 125 -0.65 -14.95 26.01
C TRP A 125 -1.50 -13.78 26.50
N GLN A 126 -0.86 -12.87 27.21
CA GLN A 126 -1.45 -11.61 27.69
C GLN A 126 -0.39 -10.53 27.65
N TYR A 127 -0.82 -9.33 27.35
CA TYR A 127 -0.02 -8.12 27.56
C TYR A 127 -0.56 -7.35 28.76
N GLY A 128 0.30 -6.54 29.40
CA GLY A 128 -0.04 -5.76 30.57
C GLY A 128 0.52 -4.34 30.48
N TYR A 129 -0.27 -3.41 30.96
CA TYR A 129 0.15 -2.04 31.17
C TYR A 129 0.58 -1.86 32.62
N VAL A 130 1.76 -1.28 32.84
CA VAL A 130 2.30 -1.04 34.17
C VAL A 130 2.10 0.42 34.53
N ASP A 131 1.36 0.67 35.60
CA ASP A 131 1.19 1.98 36.21
C ASP A 131 1.48 1.92 37.70
N ASN A 132 2.39 2.77 38.19
CA ASN A 132 2.81 2.84 39.58
C ASN A 132 3.16 1.46 40.19
N GLY A 133 3.78 0.56 39.41
CA GLY A 133 4.17 -0.78 39.82
C GLY A 133 3.05 -1.82 39.78
N GLN A 134 1.84 -1.43 39.53
CA GLN A 134 0.71 -2.36 39.28
C GLN A 134 0.58 -2.68 37.80
N THR A 135 0.26 -3.92 37.48
CA THR A 135 0.06 -4.39 36.10
C THR A 135 -1.40 -4.70 35.89
N THR A 136 -2.01 -3.98 34.92
CA THR A 136 -3.35 -4.31 34.40
C THR A 136 -3.18 -5.20 33.18
N TRP A 137 -3.65 -6.44 33.27
CA TRP A 137 -3.53 -7.43 32.20
C TRP A 137 -4.72 -7.38 31.26
N SER A 138 -4.46 -7.62 29.96
CA SER A 138 -5.49 -7.88 28.94
C SER A 138 -6.26 -9.18 29.26
N LYS A 139 -7.33 -9.45 28.49
CA LYS A 139 -7.87 -10.81 28.42
C LYS A 139 -6.78 -11.80 27.97
N VAL A 140 -6.99 -13.09 28.25
CA VAL A 140 -6.14 -14.16 27.74
C VAL A 140 -6.42 -14.36 26.26
N LEU A 141 -5.40 -14.30 25.44
CA LEU A 141 -5.45 -14.55 23.99
C LEU A 141 -4.82 -15.90 23.71
N GLN A 142 -5.30 -16.58 22.68
CA GLN A 142 -4.79 -17.87 22.23
C GLN A 142 -4.14 -17.74 20.84
N VAL A 143 -3.02 -18.42 20.61
CA VAL A 143 -2.43 -18.57 19.30
C VAL A 143 -2.08 -20.05 19.07
N THR A 144 -2.31 -20.54 17.85
CA THR A 144 -1.87 -21.88 17.45
C THR A 144 -0.63 -21.75 16.59
N VAL A 145 0.48 -22.33 17.04
CA VAL A 145 1.73 -22.41 16.27
C VAL A 145 1.74 -23.71 15.49
N GLY A 146 1.74 -23.61 14.15
CA GLY A 146 1.77 -24.78 13.28
C GLY A 146 3.16 -25.40 13.15
N ASP A 147 3.21 -26.59 12.58
CA ASP A 147 4.45 -27.34 12.32
C ASP A 147 4.91 -27.22 10.86
N SER A 148 5.09 -26.00 10.38
CA SER A 148 5.64 -25.76 9.05
C SER A 148 7.15 -26.05 8.99
N LYS A 149 7.59 -26.65 7.89
CA LYS A 149 9.02 -26.86 7.63
C LYS A 149 9.74 -25.57 7.24
N GLN A 150 9.02 -24.61 6.63
CA GLN A 150 9.56 -23.30 6.27
C GLN A 150 9.19 -22.31 7.38
N LYS A 151 10.13 -21.99 8.23
CA LYS A 151 9.92 -21.04 9.31
C LYS A 151 10.86 -19.85 9.15
N PHE A 152 10.28 -18.67 9.15
CA PHE A 152 11.03 -17.43 9.33
C PHE A 152 11.40 -17.32 10.82
N CYS A 153 12.67 -17.54 11.15
CA CYS A 153 13.17 -17.53 12.52
C CYS A 153 14.42 -16.66 12.61
N PRO A 154 14.27 -15.32 12.65
CA PRO A 154 15.40 -14.40 12.68
C PRO A 154 16.23 -14.54 13.96
N PRO A 155 17.54 -14.23 13.92
CA PRO A 155 18.39 -14.25 15.09
C PRO A 155 17.91 -13.25 16.16
N SER A 156 18.28 -13.46 17.42
CA SER A 156 18.01 -12.49 18.49
C SER A 156 18.81 -11.19 18.27
N LEU A 157 18.33 -10.08 18.86
CA LEU A 157 19.07 -8.81 18.84
C LEU A 157 20.51 -8.97 19.30
N LYS A 158 20.74 -9.72 20.37
CA LYS A 158 22.09 -10.00 20.90
C LYS A 158 22.98 -10.68 19.86
N ALA A 159 22.43 -11.65 19.13
CA ALA A 159 23.20 -12.34 18.07
C ALA A 159 23.49 -11.40 16.87
N LEU A 160 22.57 -10.52 16.52
CA LEU A 160 22.77 -9.51 15.48
C LEU A 160 23.83 -8.49 15.92
N LEU A 161 23.73 -7.91 17.12
CA LEU A 161 24.66 -6.88 17.61
C LEU A 161 26.08 -7.42 17.77
N ALA A 162 26.25 -8.70 18.09
CA ALA A 162 27.57 -9.35 18.14
C ALA A 162 28.28 -9.40 16.77
N LYS A 163 27.56 -9.18 15.68
CA LYS A 163 28.09 -9.17 14.30
C LYS A 163 28.40 -7.77 13.79
N VAL A 164 28.00 -6.71 14.50
CA VAL A 164 28.27 -5.34 14.07
C VAL A 164 29.79 -5.06 14.13
N PRO A 165 30.43 -4.68 13.03
CA PRO A 165 31.85 -4.35 13.04
C PRO A 165 32.16 -3.17 13.97
N LYS A 166 33.31 -3.23 14.65
CA LYS A 166 33.78 -2.13 15.50
C LYS A 166 34.49 -1.03 14.73
N THR A 167 34.88 -1.31 13.49
CA THR A 167 35.60 -0.41 12.60
C THR A 167 34.65 0.31 11.65
N HIS A 168 35.03 1.47 11.14
CA HIS A 168 34.34 2.24 10.12
C HIS A 168 35.05 2.16 8.76
N PRO A 169 34.31 2.22 7.64
CA PRO A 169 32.85 2.18 7.53
C PRO A 169 32.27 0.77 7.82
N ARG A 170 31.02 0.71 8.22
CA ARG A 170 30.37 -0.57 8.59
C ARG A 170 28.90 -0.72 8.13
N VAL A 171 28.25 0.36 7.69
CA VAL A 171 26.84 0.32 7.29
C VAL A 171 26.68 0.22 5.78
N TRP A 172 27.19 1.18 5.03
CA TRP A 172 27.03 1.24 3.56
C TRP A 172 28.05 0.39 2.82
N VAL A 173 29.22 0.21 3.41
CA VAL A 173 30.26 -0.75 3.02
C VAL A 173 31.00 -1.12 4.30
N GLU A 174 31.46 -2.35 4.41
CA GLU A 174 32.30 -2.79 5.53
C GLU A 174 33.77 -2.55 5.23
N LYS A 175 34.53 -2.05 6.19
CA LYS A 175 35.95 -1.69 6.01
C LYS A 175 36.77 -2.84 5.42
N GLU A 176 36.52 -4.04 5.94
CA GLU A 176 37.26 -5.25 5.55
C GLU A 176 36.91 -5.67 4.11
N ASN A 177 35.69 -5.43 3.67
CA ASN A 177 35.17 -5.81 2.35
C ASN A 177 35.28 -4.67 1.31
N TRP A 178 35.77 -3.48 1.69
CA TRP A 178 35.71 -2.28 0.87
C TRP A 178 36.47 -2.42 -0.45
N HIS A 179 37.67 -2.95 -0.41
CA HIS A 179 38.48 -3.16 -1.62
C HIS A 179 37.80 -4.14 -2.60
N SER A 180 37.30 -5.25 -2.09
CA SER A 180 36.53 -6.23 -2.87
C SER A 180 35.29 -5.62 -3.48
N PHE A 181 34.53 -4.81 -2.71
CA PHE A 181 33.36 -4.11 -3.21
C PHE A 181 33.68 -3.15 -4.37
N ILE A 182 34.78 -2.38 -4.28
CA ILE A 182 35.21 -1.54 -5.39
C ILE A 182 35.46 -2.40 -6.63
N GLY A 183 36.22 -3.48 -6.51
CA GLY A 183 36.50 -4.40 -7.62
C GLY A 183 35.24 -4.98 -8.26
N GLN A 184 34.31 -5.48 -7.47
CA GLN A 184 33.04 -6.05 -7.93
C GLN A 184 32.15 -5.02 -8.65
N SER A 185 32.28 -3.75 -8.32
CA SER A 185 31.49 -2.68 -8.91
C SER A 185 32.02 -2.17 -10.26
N MET A 186 33.26 -2.48 -10.65
CA MET A 186 34.00 -1.81 -11.74
C MET A 186 33.25 -1.75 -13.07
N ASN A 187 32.61 -2.84 -13.47
CA ASN A 187 31.92 -2.95 -14.76
C ASN A 187 30.41 -2.75 -14.68
N LYS A 188 29.88 -2.27 -13.54
CA LYS A 188 28.45 -2.07 -13.36
C LYS A 188 28.01 -0.68 -13.84
N PRO A 189 26.87 -0.58 -14.57
CA PRO A 189 26.37 0.71 -15.06
C PRO A 189 25.99 1.66 -13.91
N GLU A 190 25.56 1.11 -12.76
CA GLU A 190 25.26 1.88 -11.56
C GLU A 190 26.49 2.63 -11.02
N ARG A 191 27.67 2.01 -11.10
CA ARG A 191 28.94 2.67 -10.72
C ARG A 191 29.17 3.90 -11.59
N GLN A 192 29.13 3.74 -12.91
CA GLN A 192 29.34 4.83 -13.84
C GLN A 192 28.37 5.96 -13.61
N TRP A 193 27.08 5.64 -13.41
CA TRP A 193 26.06 6.63 -13.12
C TRP A 193 26.36 7.43 -11.84
N TYR A 194 26.78 6.78 -10.74
CA TYR A 194 27.15 7.50 -9.51
C TYR A 194 28.33 8.44 -9.74
N LEU A 195 29.33 8.01 -10.49
CA LEU A 195 30.51 8.83 -10.78
C LEU A 195 30.14 10.03 -11.66
N GLU A 196 29.44 9.82 -12.76
CA GLU A 196 28.98 10.90 -13.65
C GLU A 196 28.09 11.90 -12.91
N ARG A 197 27.21 11.42 -12.06
CA ARG A 197 26.36 12.27 -11.24
C ARG A 197 27.19 13.06 -10.22
N ALA A 198 28.11 12.42 -9.53
CA ALA A 198 28.98 13.08 -8.56
C ALA A 198 29.83 14.16 -9.22
N ASP A 199 30.46 13.87 -10.38
CA ASP A 199 31.26 14.86 -11.12
C ASP A 199 30.42 16.05 -11.58
N LYS A 200 29.17 15.81 -12.04
CA LYS A 200 28.21 16.89 -12.35
C LYS A 200 27.87 17.72 -11.11
N VAL A 201 27.68 17.07 -9.94
CA VAL A 201 27.41 17.76 -8.67
C VAL A 201 28.60 18.62 -8.24
N LEU A 202 29.83 18.15 -8.45
CA LEU A 202 31.05 18.92 -8.17
C LEU A 202 31.18 20.15 -9.07
N ALA A 203 30.75 20.04 -10.31
CA ALA A 203 30.78 21.11 -11.31
C ALA A 203 29.63 22.13 -11.17
N THR A 204 28.65 21.85 -10.33
CA THR A 204 27.45 22.69 -10.18
C THR A 204 27.43 23.33 -8.78
N PRO A 205 27.19 24.63 -8.64
CA PRO A 205 27.02 25.27 -7.35
C PRO A 205 25.90 24.60 -6.52
N MET A 206 26.18 24.40 -5.24
CA MET A 206 25.16 23.89 -4.33
C MET A 206 24.03 24.91 -4.20
N LYS A 207 22.80 24.45 -4.25
CA LYS A 207 21.64 25.30 -3.94
C LYS A 207 21.72 25.78 -2.48
N SER A 208 21.02 26.85 -2.20
CA SER A 208 20.97 27.47 -0.87
C SER A 208 19.53 27.49 -0.36
N VAL A 209 19.36 27.58 0.93
CA VAL A 209 18.03 27.87 1.54
C VAL A 209 17.43 29.20 1.05
N LYS A 210 18.26 30.12 0.53
CA LYS A 210 17.80 31.35 -0.14
C LYS A 210 17.07 31.05 -1.47
N ASP A 211 17.29 29.88 -2.05
CA ASP A 211 16.62 29.44 -3.29
C ASP A 211 15.24 28.81 -3.01
N ILE A 212 14.81 28.73 -1.75
CA ILE A 212 13.46 28.32 -1.40
C ILE A 212 12.50 29.39 -1.93
N ASN A 213 11.63 28.98 -2.84
CA ASN A 213 10.69 29.91 -3.45
C ASN A 213 9.55 30.26 -2.48
N THR A 214 9.50 31.50 -2.07
CA THR A 214 8.43 32.02 -1.17
C THR A 214 7.41 32.89 -1.92
N SER A 215 7.52 33.03 -3.24
CA SER A 215 6.75 34.01 -4.04
C SER A 215 5.23 33.81 -3.96
N GLN A 216 4.76 32.55 -3.78
CA GLN A 216 3.33 32.25 -3.73
C GLN A 216 2.69 32.55 -2.37
N VAL A 217 3.46 32.72 -1.32
CA VAL A 217 2.93 33.00 0.04
C VAL A 217 1.99 34.20 0.02
N LYS A 218 2.32 35.25 -0.75
CA LYS A 218 1.47 36.45 -0.87
C LYS A 218 0.10 36.22 -1.54
N ASN A 219 -0.07 35.11 -2.25
CA ASN A 219 -1.30 34.76 -2.97
C ASN A 219 -2.17 33.76 -2.19
N LEU A 220 -1.71 33.32 -1.02
CA LEU A 220 -2.38 32.36 -0.17
C LEU A 220 -2.86 33.05 1.10
N THR A 221 -4.12 32.82 1.47
CA THR A 221 -4.75 33.38 2.67
C THR A 221 -4.88 32.34 3.79
N ASN A 222 -5.00 31.07 3.42
CA ASN A 222 -5.13 29.98 4.36
C ASN A 222 -3.74 29.58 4.92
N GLN A 223 -3.58 29.60 6.25
CA GLN A 223 -2.30 29.32 6.92
C GLN A 223 -1.78 27.90 6.63
N MET A 224 -2.69 26.92 6.53
CA MET A 224 -2.32 25.54 6.19
C MET A 224 -1.76 25.45 4.77
N GLN A 225 -2.36 26.16 3.79
CA GLN A 225 -1.84 26.22 2.42
C GLN A 225 -0.45 26.88 2.38
N ILE A 226 -0.25 27.95 3.16
CA ILE A 226 1.07 28.61 3.29
C ILE A 226 2.11 27.62 3.83
N ASN A 227 1.78 26.90 4.90
CA ASN A 227 2.67 25.91 5.50
C ASN A 227 2.98 24.77 4.53
N SER A 228 1.97 24.22 3.87
CA SER A 228 2.14 23.16 2.86
C SER A 228 3.01 23.61 1.68
N TYR A 229 2.80 24.84 1.20
CA TYR A 229 3.62 25.43 0.13
C TYR A 229 5.09 25.55 0.54
N LEU A 230 5.36 26.16 1.70
CA LEU A 230 6.72 26.35 2.22
C LEU A 230 7.40 25.00 2.49
N THR A 231 6.69 24.03 3.06
CA THR A 231 7.20 22.66 3.27
C THR A 231 7.60 22.02 1.94
N ARG A 232 6.76 22.13 0.91
CA ARG A 232 7.04 21.58 -0.42
C ARG A 232 8.23 22.24 -1.11
N GLU A 233 8.34 23.57 -1.05
CA GLU A 233 9.46 24.31 -1.64
C GLU A 233 10.77 24.08 -0.90
N SER A 234 10.71 24.04 0.45
CA SER A 234 11.84 23.65 1.30
C SER A 234 12.32 22.23 0.92
N ARG A 235 11.41 21.28 0.87
CA ARG A 235 11.69 19.90 0.54
C ARG A 235 12.28 19.75 -0.87
N ARG A 236 11.83 20.53 -1.85
CA ARG A 236 12.39 20.51 -3.22
C ARG A 236 13.88 20.83 -3.24
N ILE A 237 14.35 21.75 -2.39
CA ILE A 237 15.77 22.09 -2.26
C ILE A 237 16.50 21.00 -1.45
N ILE A 238 15.99 20.62 -0.31
CA ILE A 238 16.61 19.66 0.61
C ILE A 238 16.74 18.28 -0.03
N ASP A 239 15.68 17.71 -0.61
CA ASP A 239 15.71 16.41 -1.26
C ASP A 239 16.70 16.37 -2.44
N ALA A 240 16.80 17.48 -3.20
CA ALA A 240 17.76 17.59 -4.29
C ALA A 240 19.20 17.57 -3.78
N GLU A 241 19.51 18.34 -2.72
CA GLU A 241 20.85 18.44 -2.19
C GLU A 241 21.22 17.22 -1.32
N GLU A 242 20.27 16.60 -0.64
CA GLU A 242 20.45 15.27 -0.01
C GLU A 242 20.85 14.25 -1.05
N SER A 243 20.07 14.10 -2.11
CA SER A 243 20.34 13.14 -3.19
C SER A 243 21.68 13.40 -3.91
N ASN A 244 22.05 14.67 -4.10
CA ASN A 244 23.33 15.07 -4.67
C ASN A 244 24.48 14.70 -3.72
N THR A 245 24.37 15.02 -2.44
CA THR A 245 25.39 14.74 -1.43
C THR A 245 25.56 13.24 -1.21
N GLU A 246 24.45 12.48 -1.14
CA GLU A 246 24.50 11.01 -1.10
C GLU A 246 25.25 10.43 -2.31
N ALA A 247 25.01 10.94 -3.52
CA ALA A 247 25.73 10.49 -4.72
C ALA A 247 27.23 10.75 -4.63
N VAL A 248 27.66 11.88 -4.08
CA VAL A 248 29.08 12.20 -3.87
C VAL A 248 29.72 11.27 -2.82
N ILE A 249 29.03 11.00 -1.69
CA ILE A 249 29.51 10.05 -0.69
C ILE A 249 29.67 8.66 -1.31
N ARG A 250 28.69 8.21 -2.09
CA ARG A 250 28.74 6.91 -2.78
C ARG A 250 29.84 6.83 -3.83
N ALA A 251 30.10 7.92 -4.57
CA ALA A 251 31.23 8.00 -5.49
C ALA A 251 32.59 7.84 -4.74
N TYR A 252 32.71 8.42 -3.55
CA TYR A 252 33.86 8.17 -2.69
C TYR A 252 33.97 6.70 -2.27
N ILE A 253 32.88 6.08 -1.84
CA ILE A 253 32.88 4.65 -1.48
C ILE A 253 33.33 3.79 -2.67
N LEU A 254 32.96 4.16 -3.90
CA LEU A 254 33.32 3.43 -5.12
C LEU A 254 34.73 3.66 -5.61
N THR A 255 35.41 4.75 -5.21
CA THR A 255 36.71 5.13 -5.79
C THR A 255 37.82 5.41 -4.76
N LYS A 256 37.47 5.84 -3.56
CA LYS A 256 38.34 6.46 -2.55
C LYS A 256 39.01 7.76 -3.02
N GLU A 257 38.53 8.41 -4.08
CA GLU A 257 39.07 9.67 -4.55
C GLU A 257 38.81 10.82 -3.58
N LYS A 258 39.86 11.48 -3.14
CA LYS A 258 39.82 12.59 -2.14
C LYS A 258 38.85 13.71 -2.55
N LYS A 259 38.77 14.02 -3.87
CA LYS A 259 37.85 15.09 -4.35
C LYS A 259 36.40 14.90 -3.90
N TYR A 260 35.94 13.65 -3.88
CA TYR A 260 34.55 13.32 -3.42
C TYR A 260 34.42 13.42 -1.90
N ALA A 261 35.42 13.00 -1.15
CA ALA A 261 35.39 13.13 0.31
C ALA A 261 35.33 14.61 0.73
N ASP A 262 36.26 15.45 0.21
CA ASP A 262 36.31 16.87 0.55
C ASP A 262 34.97 17.58 0.21
N ALA A 263 34.43 17.28 -0.98
CA ALA A 263 33.16 17.86 -1.40
C ALA A 263 31.98 17.37 -0.55
N ALA A 264 31.93 16.08 -0.24
CA ALA A 264 30.85 15.50 0.58
C ALA A 264 30.83 16.09 1.99
N VAL A 265 31.99 16.12 2.65
CA VAL A 265 32.13 16.68 3.99
C VAL A 265 31.68 18.16 4.00
N LYS A 266 32.19 18.97 3.06
CA LYS A 266 31.76 20.37 2.93
C LYS A 266 30.24 20.51 2.77
N ARG A 267 29.60 19.69 1.91
CA ARG A 267 28.16 19.76 1.65
C ARG A 267 27.35 19.36 2.88
N VAL A 268 27.76 18.31 3.60
CA VAL A 268 27.08 17.87 4.83
C VAL A 268 27.09 18.98 5.87
N PHE A 269 28.24 19.59 6.14
CA PHE A 269 28.34 20.69 7.11
C PHE A 269 27.53 21.93 6.66
N THR A 270 27.51 22.23 5.36
CA THR A 270 26.67 23.32 4.83
C THR A 270 25.18 23.04 5.08
N MET A 271 24.71 21.81 4.89
CA MET A 271 23.31 21.43 5.14
C MET A 271 22.99 21.44 6.63
N MET A 272 23.92 21.12 7.51
CA MET A 272 23.73 21.25 8.95
C MET A 272 23.48 22.71 9.36
N ASP A 273 24.10 23.70 8.68
CA ASP A 273 23.85 25.11 8.93
C ASP A 273 22.45 25.56 8.46
N TRP A 274 21.89 24.88 7.46
CA TRP A 274 20.53 25.19 6.95
C TRP A 274 19.41 24.87 7.93
N ASP A 275 19.60 23.94 8.82
CA ASP A 275 18.58 23.50 9.79
C ASP A 275 18.03 24.64 10.66
N LYS A 276 18.81 25.70 10.80
CA LYS A 276 18.45 26.90 11.58
C LYS A 276 17.63 27.91 10.78
N ASP A 277 17.44 27.74 9.47
CA ASP A 277 16.73 28.70 8.63
C ASP A 277 15.21 28.56 8.82
N LYS A 278 14.55 29.68 9.04
CA LYS A 278 13.09 29.77 9.27
C LYS A 278 12.24 29.23 8.11
N ASN A 279 12.79 29.16 6.89
CA ASN A 279 12.08 28.67 5.70
C ASN A 279 12.27 27.17 5.50
N VAL A 280 13.14 26.53 6.27
CA VAL A 280 13.29 25.09 6.28
C VAL A 280 12.17 24.49 7.12
N LYS A 281 11.25 23.76 6.50
CA LYS A 281 10.04 23.24 7.10
C LYS A 281 9.88 21.74 6.85
N GLY A 282 9.30 21.05 7.85
CA GLY A 282 8.85 19.65 7.74
C GLY A 282 9.85 18.62 8.25
N ASP A 283 9.33 17.46 8.65
CA ASP A 283 10.07 16.37 9.29
C ASP A 283 11.11 15.70 8.36
N PHE A 284 10.90 15.83 7.05
CA PHE A 284 11.84 15.28 6.07
C PHE A 284 13.21 15.96 6.08
N ASN A 285 13.30 17.21 6.55
CA ASN A 285 14.57 17.90 6.66
C ASN A 285 15.42 17.29 7.77
N ALA A 286 14.82 16.95 8.90
CA ALA A 286 15.50 16.27 10.00
C ALA A 286 15.98 14.88 9.58
N SER A 287 15.17 14.14 8.81
CA SER A 287 15.58 12.83 8.28
C SER A 287 16.71 12.91 7.26
N ALA A 288 16.73 13.91 6.38
CA ALA A 288 17.82 14.14 5.43
C ALA A 288 19.15 14.42 6.16
N LEU A 289 19.12 15.27 7.20
CA LEU A 289 20.30 15.55 8.01
C LEU A 289 20.79 14.32 8.75
N LEU A 290 19.89 13.56 9.41
CA LEU A 290 20.25 12.33 10.10
C LEU A 290 20.91 11.33 9.14
N SER A 291 20.35 11.15 7.95
CA SER A 291 20.87 10.29 6.89
C SER A 291 22.28 10.70 6.49
N LEU A 292 22.48 11.98 6.12
CA LEU A 292 23.76 12.48 5.62
C LEU A 292 24.84 12.55 6.69
N CYS A 293 24.51 12.98 7.90
CA CYS A 293 25.46 13.01 9.01
C CYS A 293 25.95 11.60 9.36
N SER A 294 25.03 10.62 9.37
CA SER A 294 25.36 9.21 9.64
C SER A 294 26.23 8.62 8.53
N MET A 295 25.89 8.89 7.25
CA MET A 295 26.73 8.44 6.14
C MET A 295 28.13 9.06 6.17
N ALA A 296 28.22 10.34 6.45
CA ALA A 296 29.49 11.03 6.52
C ALA A 296 30.35 10.54 7.69
N TYR A 297 29.73 10.37 8.86
CA TYR A 297 30.40 9.86 10.05
C TYR A 297 30.98 8.46 9.83
N ASP A 298 30.16 7.54 9.31
CA ASP A 298 30.58 6.17 9.05
C ASP A 298 31.61 6.07 7.91
N THR A 299 31.40 6.80 6.80
CA THR A 299 32.22 6.67 5.60
C THR A 299 33.57 7.36 5.75
N PHE A 300 33.62 8.54 6.38
CA PHE A 300 34.83 9.37 6.44
C PHE A 300 35.50 9.36 7.82
N TYR A 301 35.16 8.42 8.69
CA TYR A 301 35.60 8.34 10.10
C TYR A 301 37.13 8.60 10.25
N ASP A 302 37.96 7.89 9.49
CA ASP A 302 39.39 7.99 9.55
C ASP A 302 39.98 9.31 8.96
N GLN A 303 39.16 10.08 8.22
CA GLN A 303 39.56 11.33 7.55
C GLN A 303 39.08 12.59 8.29
N LEU A 304 38.04 12.44 9.10
CA LEU A 304 37.47 13.52 9.89
C LEU A 304 38.36 13.87 11.08
N SER A 305 38.54 15.15 11.35
CA SER A 305 39.18 15.59 12.60
C SER A 305 38.25 15.23 13.80
N ASP A 306 38.84 15.20 15.01
CA ASP A 306 38.07 14.94 16.23
C ASP A 306 36.94 15.96 16.41
N ALA A 307 37.19 17.20 16.08
CA ALA A 307 36.16 18.26 16.13
C ALA A 307 35.00 17.97 15.15
N GLN A 308 35.31 17.56 13.93
CA GLN A 308 34.29 17.20 12.93
C GLN A 308 33.51 15.95 13.34
N ARG A 309 34.18 14.89 13.83
CA ARG A 309 33.51 13.70 14.36
C ARG A 309 32.55 14.07 15.49
N LYS A 310 32.98 14.89 16.42
CA LYS A 310 32.16 15.36 17.54
C LYS A 310 30.93 16.14 17.07
N GLN A 311 31.09 17.02 16.07
CA GLN A 311 29.96 17.79 15.51
C GLN A 311 28.94 16.88 14.85
N LEU A 312 29.38 15.93 14.02
CA LEU A 312 28.50 14.96 13.37
C LEU A 312 27.80 14.07 14.40
N LEU A 313 28.53 13.57 15.38
CA LEU A 313 27.97 12.73 16.46
C LEU A 313 26.89 13.47 17.26
N ASN A 314 27.11 14.76 17.56
CA ASN A 314 26.12 15.60 18.24
C ASN A 314 24.87 15.80 17.36
N ALA A 315 25.03 16.05 16.06
CA ALA A 315 23.89 16.16 15.14
C ALA A 315 23.11 14.85 15.02
N ILE A 316 23.81 13.73 14.91
CA ILE A 316 23.19 12.38 14.90
C ILE A 316 22.43 12.13 16.20
N LYS A 317 23.03 12.46 17.35
CA LYS A 317 22.39 12.32 18.66
C LYS A 317 21.11 13.14 18.73
N GLU A 318 21.15 14.41 18.38
CA GLU A 318 20.00 15.33 18.41
C GLU A 318 18.89 14.81 17.51
N LYS A 319 19.15 14.67 16.20
CA LYS A 319 18.14 14.27 15.21
C LYS A 319 17.63 12.82 15.40
N GLY A 320 18.52 11.89 15.78
CA GLY A 320 18.13 10.51 16.06
C GLY A 320 17.27 10.39 17.32
N THR A 321 17.58 11.16 18.38
CA THR A 321 16.77 11.21 19.60
C THR A 321 15.38 11.78 19.31
N ASP A 322 15.30 12.87 18.55
CA ASP A 322 14.03 13.48 18.19
C ASP A 322 13.18 12.54 17.34
N MET A 323 13.78 11.91 16.33
CA MET A 323 13.10 10.92 15.49
C MET A 323 12.62 9.70 16.29
N TYR A 324 13.46 9.16 17.17
CA TYR A 324 13.08 8.05 18.05
C TYR A 324 11.90 8.40 18.96
N LYS A 325 11.95 9.59 19.60
CA LYS A 325 10.85 10.08 20.45
C LYS A 325 9.57 10.28 19.66
N HIS A 326 9.69 10.83 18.46
CA HIS A 326 8.55 11.06 17.58
C HIS A 326 7.91 9.74 17.16
N PHE A 327 8.69 8.73 16.77
CA PHE A 327 8.17 7.40 16.45
C PHE A 327 7.49 6.75 17.64
N ASN A 328 8.18 6.65 18.75
CA ASN A 328 7.68 5.98 19.94
C ASN A 328 6.48 6.71 20.58
N ASN A 329 6.39 8.03 20.42
CA ASN A 329 5.29 8.80 20.99
C ASN A 329 4.04 8.86 20.12
N TYR A 330 4.23 8.91 18.82
CA TYR A 330 3.15 9.22 17.90
C TYR A 330 3.06 8.30 16.69
N LEU A 331 4.11 8.29 15.85
CA LEU A 331 4.03 7.64 14.54
C LEU A 331 3.81 6.14 14.65
N GLU A 332 4.33 5.53 15.69
CA GLU A 332 4.21 4.10 15.93
C GLU A 332 2.76 3.63 16.13
N ASN A 333 1.92 4.45 16.79
CA ASN A 333 0.51 4.13 16.94
C ASN A 333 -0.28 4.23 15.63
N HIS A 334 0.20 5.06 14.73
CA HIS A 334 -0.38 5.29 13.42
C HIS A 334 0.39 4.56 12.33
N ILE A 335 1.02 3.42 12.63
CA ILE A 335 1.87 2.67 11.72
C ILE A 335 1.16 2.35 10.39
N ALA A 336 -0.13 2.03 10.44
CA ALA A 336 -0.93 1.75 9.27
C ALA A 336 -1.26 3.00 8.46
N GLU A 337 -1.33 4.16 9.10
CA GLU A 337 -1.63 5.43 8.47
C GLU A 337 -0.40 6.19 8.02
N ASN A 338 0.73 6.02 8.70
CA ASN A 338 1.84 6.94 8.60
C ASN A 338 2.97 6.41 7.72
N HIS A 339 2.92 6.74 6.44
CA HIS A 339 4.00 6.43 5.50
C HIS A 339 5.33 7.12 5.86
N ILE A 340 5.31 8.21 6.64
CA ILE A 340 6.52 8.90 7.11
C ILE A 340 7.29 7.96 8.03
N TRP A 341 6.62 7.35 9.01
CA TRP A 341 7.24 6.38 9.88
C TRP A 341 7.83 5.20 9.09
N GLN A 342 7.02 4.64 8.18
CA GLN A 342 7.43 3.51 7.34
C GLN A 342 8.67 3.85 6.50
N MET A 343 8.71 5.06 5.92
CA MET A 343 9.80 5.50 5.05
C MET A 343 11.07 5.88 5.83
N THR A 344 10.93 6.50 7.01
CA THR A 344 12.05 7.04 7.78
C THR A 344 12.66 6.05 8.76
N LEU A 345 11.99 4.92 9.06
CA LEU A 345 12.53 3.84 9.89
C LEU A 345 13.92 3.37 9.39
N ARG A 346 14.10 3.29 8.08
CA ARG A 346 15.41 2.98 7.47
C ARG A 346 16.48 3.97 7.90
N ILE A 347 16.18 5.25 7.92
CA ILE A 347 17.14 6.30 8.26
C ILE A 347 17.58 6.15 9.72
N LEU A 348 16.62 5.98 10.62
CA LEU A 348 16.95 5.76 12.05
C LEU A 348 17.74 4.46 12.23
N THR A 349 17.37 3.38 11.52
CA THR A 349 18.10 2.11 11.57
C THR A 349 19.56 2.29 11.15
N MET A 350 19.80 2.88 9.98
CA MET A 350 21.17 3.06 9.47
C MET A 350 22.00 3.99 10.37
N ALA A 351 21.37 5.05 10.89
CA ALA A 351 22.02 5.95 11.84
C ALA A 351 22.39 5.23 13.15
N ALA A 352 21.48 4.47 13.72
CA ALA A 352 21.72 3.70 14.94
C ALA A 352 22.94 2.77 14.80
N PHE A 353 22.97 2.00 13.72
CA PHE A 353 24.09 1.08 13.49
C PHE A 353 25.39 1.78 13.10
N SER A 354 25.33 2.99 12.50
CA SER A 354 26.54 3.76 12.18
C SER A 354 27.30 4.26 13.41
N VAL A 355 26.59 4.47 14.54
CA VAL A 355 27.17 4.99 15.79
C VAL A 355 27.00 4.02 16.99
N TYR A 356 26.64 2.76 16.73
CA TYR A 356 26.50 1.73 17.75
C TYR A 356 27.82 1.50 18.50
N GLY A 357 27.74 1.50 19.84
CA GLY A 357 28.91 1.38 20.71
C GLY A 357 29.71 2.67 20.90
N GLU A 358 29.34 3.78 20.26
CA GLU A 358 29.97 5.08 20.38
C GLU A 358 29.04 6.16 20.95
N LEU A 359 27.76 5.97 20.77
CA LEU A 359 26.68 6.81 21.28
C LEU A 359 25.74 5.94 22.13
N PRO A 360 25.58 6.21 23.45
CA PRO A 360 24.71 5.40 24.30
C PRO A 360 23.26 5.32 23.85
N GLU A 361 22.73 6.36 23.23
CA GLU A 361 21.38 6.38 22.69
C GLU A 361 21.20 5.38 21.54
N ALA A 362 22.27 5.07 20.83
CA ALA A 362 22.23 4.10 19.73
C ALA A 362 21.88 2.68 20.18
N ASP A 363 22.17 2.31 21.42
CA ASP A 363 21.80 1.01 21.99
C ASP A 363 20.27 0.89 22.06
N ILE A 364 19.59 1.96 22.44
CA ILE A 364 18.12 2.03 22.47
C ILE A 364 17.55 2.04 21.05
N TRP A 365 18.17 2.79 20.12
CA TRP A 365 17.68 2.88 18.76
C TRP A 365 17.85 1.56 17.99
N THR A 366 18.96 0.85 18.17
CA THR A 366 19.17 -0.45 17.53
C THR A 366 18.20 -1.49 18.06
N ASP A 367 17.96 -1.51 19.37
CA ASP A 367 16.98 -2.36 20.02
C ASP A 367 15.56 -2.08 19.46
N TYR A 368 15.15 -0.82 19.45
CA TYR A 368 13.88 -0.40 18.90
C TYR A 368 13.73 -0.79 17.43
N CYS A 369 14.68 -0.37 16.58
CA CYS A 369 14.57 -0.57 15.12
C CYS A 369 14.53 -2.06 14.74
N TYR A 370 15.33 -2.90 15.39
CA TYR A 370 15.33 -4.32 15.14
C TYR A 370 14.04 -5.00 15.58
N ASN A 371 13.62 -4.74 16.80
CA ASN A 371 12.45 -5.39 17.37
C ASN A 371 11.14 -4.91 16.73
N VAL A 372 11.02 -3.62 16.39
CA VAL A 372 9.85 -3.13 15.65
C VAL A 372 9.80 -3.66 14.22
N TRP A 373 10.96 -3.87 13.58
CA TRP A 373 11.02 -4.53 12.29
C TRP A 373 10.42 -5.93 12.32
N LEU A 374 10.80 -6.73 13.32
CA LEU A 374 10.28 -8.08 13.47
C LEU A 374 8.79 -8.11 13.83
N ALA A 375 8.35 -7.19 14.68
CA ALA A 375 6.98 -7.19 15.23
C ALA A 375 5.95 -6.56 14.27
N ARG A 376 6.32 -5.53 13.52
CA ARG A 376 5.37 -4.66 12.80
C ARG A 376 5.69 -4.42 11.34
N PHE A 377 6.83 -4.89 10.86
CA PHE A 377 7.27 -4.68 9.50
C PHE A 377 7.71 -6.03 8.88
N PRO A 378 7.80 -6.23 7.56
CA PRO A 378 7.73 -5.26 6.48
C PRO A 378 6.32 -4.78 6.14
N GLY A 379 5.30 -5.57 6.38
CA GLY A 379 3.94 -5.25 6.00
C GLY A 379 2.94 -5.43 7.14
N LEU A 380 1.84 -4.72 7.00
CA LEU A 380 0.75 -4.73 7.98
C LEU A 380 -0.18 -5.92 7.76
N ASN A 381 -0.24 -6.44 6.53
CA ASN A 381 -1.12 -7.52 6.10
C ASN A 381 -0.29 -8.71 5.66
N LYS A 382 -0.69 -9.92 6.04
CA LYS A 382 0.00 -11.15 5.63
C LYS A 382 -0.15 -11.44 4.14
N ASP A 383 -1.22 -10.93 3.50
CA ASP A 383 -1.46 -11.08 2.06
C ASP A 383 -0.51 -10.26 1.17
N GLY A 384 0.40 -9.49 1.77
CA GLY A 384 1.39 -8.69 1.06
C GLY A 384 0.84 -7.40 0.44
N GLY A 385 -0.44 -7.10 0.61
CA GLY A 385 -1.07 -5.91 0.07
C GLY A 385 -0.68 -4.63 0.82
N TRP A 386 -0.98 -3.48 0.19
CA TRP A 386 -0.71 -2.16 0.75
C TRP A 386 -1.98 -1.30 0.71
N HIS A 387 -2.54 -0.98 1.87
CA HIS A 387 -3.89 -0.43 1.99
C HIS A 387 -4.02 1.04 1.53
N ASN A 388 -2.98 1.86 1.67
CA ASN A 388 -3.05 3.29 1.33
C ASN A 388 -2.61 3.62 -0.11
N GLY A 389 -2.52 2.59 -0.95
CA GLY A 389 -2.43 2.70 -2.40
C GLY A 389 -1.03 2.64 -2.98
N ASP A 390 -1.00 2.43 -4.28
CA ASP A 390 0.19 2.13 -5.07
C ASP A 390 1.25 3.22 -5.04
N SER A 391 0.87 4.50 -5.09
CA SER A 391 1.85 5.57 -5.12
C SER A 391 2.57 5.72 -3.77
N TYR A 392 1.86 5.44 -2.68
CA TYR A 392 2.43 5.46 -1.33
C TYR A 392 3.14 4.16 -0.95
N PHE A 393 2.82 3.06 -1.59
CA PHE A 393 3.62 1.85 -1.53
C PHE A 393 5.05 2.11 -2.07
N THR A 394 5.17 2.78 -3.22
CA THR A 394 6.48 2.98 -3.88
C THR A 394 7.46 3.84 -3.07
N VAL A 395 6.99 4.71 -2.18
CA VAL A 395 7.89 5.50 -1.31
C VAL A 395 8.55 4.64 -0.22
N ASN A 396 8.00 3.47 0.08
CA ASN A 396 8.51 2.54 1.10
C ASN A 396 9.46 1.46 0.55
N THR A 397 9.54 1.28 -0.76
CA THR A 397 10.30 0.18 -1.38
C THR A 397 11.78 0.16 -1.00
N ARG A 398 12.37 1.33 -0.79
CA ARG A 398 13.77 1.44 -0.32
C ARG A 398 13.93 0.88 1.10
N THR A 399 13.03 1.20 2.00
CA THR A 399 13.02 0.65 3.37
C THR A 399 12.83 -0.86 3.38
N LEU A 400 11.89 -1.35 2.56
CA LEU A 400 11.55 -2.77 2.43
C LEU A 400 12.73 -3.63 1.94
N ILE A 401 13.69 -3.06 1.24
CA ILE A 401 14.87 -3.77 0.74
C ILE A 401 16.12 -3.47 1.59
N GLU A 402 16.44 -2.21 1.83
CA GLU A 402 17.73 -1.84 2.43
C GLU A 402 17.87 -2.31 3.88
N VAL A 403 16.82 -2.24 4.68
CA VAL A 403 16.87 -2.65 6.10
C VAL A 403 17.08 -4.17 6.24
N PRO A 404 16.23 -5.04 5.68
CA PRO A 404 16.44 -6.49 5.84
C PRO A 404 17.69 -6.97 5.09
N TYR A 405 18.09 -6.32 3.99
CA TYR A 405 19.33 -6.64 3.30
C TYR A 405 20.56 -6.31 4.15
N PHE A 406 20.52 -5.18 4.88
CA PHE A 406 21.56 -4.84 5.86
C PHE A 406 21.64 -5.88 6.97
N TYR A 407 20.52 -6.29 7.55
CA TYR A 407 20.47 -7.34 8.56
C TYR A 407 20.97 -8.71 8.02
N SER A 408 20.59 -9.04 6.78
CA SER A 408 21.06 -10.27 6.13
C SER A 408 22.57 -10.28 5.94
N ARG A 409 23.18 -9.15 5.55
CA ARG A 409 24.64 -9.03 5.41
C ARG A 409 25.36 -9.22 6.75
N LEU A 410 24.83 -8.62 7.83
CA LEU A 410 25.42 -8.73 9.16
C LEU A 410 25.35 -10.14 9.73
N THR A 411 24.21 -10.80 9.59
CA THR A 411 23.91 -12.05 10.29
C THR A 411 24.13 -13.31 9.46
N GLY A 412 24.08 -13.19 8.14
CA GLY A 412 23.98 -14.32 7.21
C GLY A 412 22.59 -14.97 7.17
N PHE A 413 21.62 -14.47 7.94
CA PHE A 413 20.24 -14.95 7.91
C PHE A 413 19.48 -14.29 6.74
N ASP A 414 18.63 -15.08 6.06
CA ASP A 414 17.82 -14.57 4.96
C ASP A 414 16.51 -13.95 5.48
N TYR A 415 16.49 -12.63 5.64
CA TYR A 415 15.30 -11.88 6.05
C TYR A 415 14.24 -11.81 4.96
N PHE A 416 14.56 -12.14 3.71
CA PHE A 416 13.59 -12.23 2.62
C PHE A 416 12.89 -13.58 2.53
N SER A 417 13.23 -14.51 3.41
CA SER A 417 12.45 -15.75 3.65
C SER A 417 11.14 -15.48 4.40
N ASP A 418 10.87 -14.26 4.86
CA ASP A 418 9.54 -13.87 5.35
C ASP A 418 8.52 -14.02 4.21
N PRO A 419 7.46 -14.86 4.37
CA PRO A 419 6.47 -15.12 3.33
C PRO A 419 5.78 -13.87 2.78
N TRP A 420 5.77 -12.79 3.57
CA TRP A 420 5.24 -11.51 3.13
C TRP A 420 5.85 -11.03 1.80
N TYR A 421 7.15 -11.26 1.57
CA TYR A 421 7.82 -10.80 0.36
C TYR A 421 7.31 -11.48 -0.91
N GLU A 422 7.01 -12.78 -0.85
CA GLU A 422 6.40 -13.49 -1.98
C GLU A 422 4.98 -12.98 -2.28
N ASN A 423 4.18 -12.79 -1.24
CA ASN A 423 2.84 -12.24 -1.36
C ASN A 423 2.89 -10.80 -1.90
N ASN A 424 3.88 -10.01 -1.50
CA ASN A 424 4.06 -8.64 -2.00
C ASN A 424 4.52 -8.59 -3.47
N VAL A 425 5.22 -9.59 -3.99
CA VAL A 425 5.45 -9.73 -5.44
C VAL A 425 4.11 -9.83 -6.17
N MET A 426 3.19 -10.67 -5.69
CA MET A 426 1.86 -10.81 -6.29
C MET A 426 1.07 -9.50 -6.24
N TYR A 427 1.08 -8.79 -5.09
CA TYR A 427 0.49 -7.46 -4.98
C TYR A 427 1.05 -6.51 -6.03
N THR A 428 2.37 -6.43 -6.13
CA THR A 428 3.06 -5.50 -7.02
C THR A 428 2.71 -5.76 -8.49
N ILE A 429 2.62 -7.03 -8.91
CA ILE A 429 2.31 -7.45 -10.28
C ILE A 429 0.83 -7.26 -10.62
N PHE A 430 -0.08 -7.71 -9.74
CA PHE A 430 -1.51 -7.67 -10.01
C PHE A 430 -2.10 -6.27 -9.91
N GLN A 431 -1.59 -5.41 -9.02
CA GLN A 431 -2.05 -4.02 -8.94
C GLN A 431 -1.50 -3.14 -10.06
N GLN A 432 -0.36 -3.49 -10.63
CA GLN A 432 0.18 -2.76 -11.77
C GLN A 432 0.96 -3.71 -12.71
N PRO A 433 0.29 -4.40 -13.62
CA PRO A 433 0.94 -5.24 -14.62
C PRO A 433 1.97 -4.49 -15.48
N PRO A 434 2.86 -5.17 -16.18
CA PRO A 434 3.82 -4.52 -17.08
C PRO A 434 3.13 -3.52 -18.02
N PHE A 435 3.69 -2.31 -18.11
CA PHE A 435 3.19 -1.19 -18.95
C PHE A 435 1.78 -0.70 -18.65
N SER A 436 1.14 -1.20 -17.59
CA SER A 436 -0.21 -0.81 -17.18
C SER A 436 -0.19 0.39 -16.24
N LYS A 437 -1.26 1.17 -16.27
CA LYS A 437 -1.61 2.07 -15.19
C LYS A 437 -1.89 1.27 -13.92
N SER A 438 -1.72 1.88 -12.75
CA SER A 438 -2.03 1.24 -11.46
C SER A 438 -3.53 0.99 -11.29
N GLY A 439 -3.88 0.05 -10.42
CA GLY A 439 -5.25 -0.37 -10.15
C GLY A 439 -6.21 0.72 -9.67
N GLY A 440 -5.73 1.95 -9.42
CA GLY A 440 -6.58 3.09 -9.08
C GLY A 440 -6.89 3.23 -7.59
N ASN A 441 -6.12 2.58 -6.74
CA ASN A 441 -6.31 2.61 -5.29
C ASN A 441 -5.37 3.62 -4.63
N GLY A 442 -5.91 4.40 -3.68
CA GLY A 442 -5.18 5.39 -2.90
C GLY A 442 -4.93 6.73 -3.62
N SER A 443 -4.56 7.73 -2.84
CA SER A 443 -4.24 9.07 -3.34
C SER A 443 -3.10 9.05 -4.37
N SER A 444 -3.11 10.03 -5.29
CA SER A 444 -2.12 10.19 -6.36
C SER A 444 -2.06 9.05 -7.39
N HIS A 445 -3.04 8.14 -7.39
CA HIS A 445 -3.13 7.07 -8.39
C HIS A 445 -3.11 7.60 -9.84
N GLN A 446 -3.68 8.78 -10.09
CA GLN A 446 -3.70 9.42 -11.40
C GLN A 446 -2.30 9.73 -11.94
N ASN A 447 -1.29 9.87 -11.08
CA ASN A 447 0.09 10.17 -11.46
C ASN A 447 0.87 8.92 -11.88
N VAL A 448 0.37 7.73 -11.62
CA VAL A 448 1.06 6.45 -11.87
C VAL A 448 0.59 5.86 -13.19
N ALA A 449 1.08 6.39 -14.29
CA ALA A 449 0.63 6.02 -15.63
C ALA A 449 1.14 4.64 -16.11
N ARG A 450 2.30 4.21 -15.61
CA ARG A 450 2.93 2.90 -15.86
C ARG A 450 3.95 2.60 -14.77
N PRO A 451 4.41 1.35 -14.62
CA PRO A 451 5.48 1.03 -13.68
C PRO A 451 6.68 1.94 -13.91
N ASN A 452 7.10 2.60 -12.84
CA ASN A 452 8.24 3.50 -12.86
C ASN A 452 9.55 2.77 -12.45
N SER A 453 10.67 3.48 -12.51
CA SER A 453 11.98 2.92 -12.14
C SER A 453 12.01 2.36 -10.72
N ILE A 454 11.28 2.97 -9.78
CA ILE A 454 11.24 2.51 -8.39
C ILE A 454 10.57 1.14 -8.31
N ARG A 455 9.42 0.94 -8.95
CA ARG A 455 8.71 -0.34 -8.97
C ARG A 455 9.52 -1.43 -9.67
N ILE A 456 10.14 -1.11 -10.81
CA ILE A 456 10.95 -2.08 -11.55
C ILE A 456 12.22 -2.45 -10.77
N GLY A 457 12.90 -1.47 -10.16
CA GLY A 457 14.02 -1.72 -9.28
C GLY A 457 13.68 -2.55 -8.05
N TYR A 458 12.47 -2.35 -7.50
CA TYR A 458 11.96 -3.14 -6.41
C TYR A 458 11.69 -4.61 -6.81
N LEU A 459 11.05 -4.83 -7.96
CA LEU A 459 10.84 -6.19 -8.48
C LEU A 459 12.15 -6.88 -8.87
N ASP A 460 13.14 -6.14 -9.40
CA ASP A 460 14.50 -6.67 -9.62
C ASP A 460 15.13 -7.15 -8.31
N ALA A 461 15.01 -6.35 -7.26
CA ALA A 461 15.54 -6.73 -5.95
C ALA A 461 14.81 -7.96 -5.37
N LEU A 462 13.48 -7.98 -5.41
CA LEU A 462 12.70 -9.13 -4.92
C LEU A 462 13.03 -10.40 -5.70
N ALA A 463 13.09 -10.33 -7.04
CA ALA A 463 13.47 -11.48 -7.86
C ALA A 463 14.81 -12.10 -7.44
N LYS A 464 15.82 -11.24 -7.19
CA LYS A 464 17.16 -11.67 -6.77
C LYS A 464 17.23 -12.19 -5.34
N LEU A 465 16.41 -11.64 -4.45
CA LEU A 465 16.43 -11.96 -3.02
C LEU A 465 15.58 -13.17 -2.68
N THR A 466 14.37 -13.27 -3.27
CA THR A 466 13.43 -14.36 -3.00
C THR A 466 13.53 -15.52 -4.00
N GLY A 467 14.20 -15.30 -5.14
CA GLY A 467 14.20 -16.28 -6.22
C GLY A 467 12.91 -16.30 -7.06
N ASN A 468 12.04 -15.29 -6.89
CA ASN A 468 10.75 -15.24 -7.56
C ASN A 468 10.88 -14.98 -9.07
N THR A 469 10.45 -15.94 -9.87
CA THR A 469 10.61 -15.93 -11.34
C THR A 469 9.58 -15.04 -12.04
N TYR A 470 8.43 -14.78 -11.43
CA TYR A 470 7.41 -13.85 -11.96
C TYR A 470 7.91 -12.41 -11.90
N ALA A 471 8.52 -12.02 -10.78
CA ALA A 471 9.18 -10.72 -10.65
C ALA A 471 10.32 -10.58 -11.68
N ALA A 472 11.11 -11.64 -11.89
CA ALA A 472 12.18 -11.66 -12.88
C ALA A 472 11.65 -11.49 -14.32
N ASP A 473 10.57 -12.18 -14.69
CA ASP A 473 9.95 -12.05 -16.02
C ASP A 473 9.35 -10.66 -16.24
N PHE A 474 8.75 -10.07 -15.20
CA PHE A 474 8.26 -8.68 -15.25
C PHE A 474 9.40 -7.71 -15.63
N VAL A 475 10.53 -7.84 -14.97
CA VAL A 475 11.71 -7.00 -15.22
C VAL A 475 12.24 -7.24 -16.64
N ARG A 476 12.42 -8.51 -17.07
CA ARG A 476 12.90 -8.85 -18.41
C ARG A 476 12.00 -8.30 -19.51
N ARG A 477 10.69 -8.46 -19.40
CA ARG A 477 9.71 -7.94 -20.38
C ARG A 477 9.79 -6.42 -20.52
N THR A 478 10.01 -5.71 -19.40
CA THR A 478 10.21 -4.28 -19.42
C THR A 478 11.48 -3.90 -20.17
N LEU A 479 12.58 -4.58 -19.89
CA LEU A 479 13.89 -4.30 -20.51
C LEU A 479 13.94 -4.63 -22.00
N VAL A 480 13.25 -5.68 -22.44
CA VAL A 480 13.14 -6.05 -23.86
C VAL A 480 12.45 -4.96 -24.67
N LYS A 481 11.36 -4.38 -24.15
CA LYS A 481 10.62 -3.32 -24.86
C LYS A 481 11.26 -1.94 -24.74
N GLU A 482 11.97 -1.69 -23.64
CA GLU A 482 12.61 -0.42 -23.36
C GLU A 482 14.06 -0.67 -22.88
N PRO A 483 14.98 -1.12 -23.74
CA PRO A 483 16.35 -1.47 -23.33
C PRO A 483 17.12 -0.29 -22.74
N ASP A 484 16.83 0.94 -23.19
CA ASP A 484 17.37 2.17 -22.59
C ASP A 484 16.69 2.56 -21.26
N TYR A 485 15.66 1.84 -20.84
CA TYR A 485 14.91 2.14 -19.63
C TYR A 485 15.80 2.09 -18.40
N MET A 486 16.69 1.09 -18.31
CA MET A 486 17.70 0.99 -17.25
C MET A 486 18.63 2.20 -17.24
N LYS A 487 19.07 2.67 -18.40
CA LYS A 487 19.95 3.84 -18.50
C LYS A 487 19.26 5.15 -18.17
N LYS A 488 17.99 5.31 -18.55
CA LYS A 488 17.27 6.59 -18.44
C LYS A 488 16.41 6.70 -17.19
N ALA A 489 15.90 5.61 -16.66
CA ALA A 489 14.89 5.60 -15.61
C ALA A 489 15.37 4.94 -14.31
N LEU A 490 16.07 3.80 -14.35
CA LEU A 490 16.50 3.09 -13.16
C LEU A 490 17.64 3.76 -12.40
N LEU A 491 18.37 4.67 -13.03
CA LEU A 491 19.54 5.31 -12.43
C LEU A 491 19.28 6.73 -11.92
N ASN A 492 18.04 7.22 -12.03
CA ASN A 492 17.78 8.64 -11.78
C ASN A 492 17.34 8.98 -10.34
N LYS A 493 17.01 7.99 -9.52
CA LYS A 493 16.50 8.23 -8.15
C LYS A 493 17.04 7.21 -7.15
N PRO A 494 17.37 7.60 -5.92
CA PRO A 494 17.82 6.66 -4.88
C PRO A 494 16.84 5.52 -4.62
N GLY A 495 15.53 5.78 -4.74
CA GLY A 495 14.48 4.80 -4.55
C GLY A 495 14.43 3.67 -5.59
N ASP A 496 15.16 3.78 -6.70
CA ASP A 496 15.27 2.72 -7.72
C ASP A 496 16.24 1.59 -7.34
N LEU A 497 16.82 1.66 -6.14
CA LEU A 497 17.73 0.65 -5.57
C LEU A 497 19.04 0.43 -6.36
N ALA A 498 19.54 1.47 -7.01
CA ALA A 498 20.83 1.39 -7.72
C ALA A 498 21.98 0.94 -6.80
N TRP A 499 22.00 1.39 -5.54
CA TRP A 499 23.00 0.95 -4.57
C TRP A 499 22.88 -0.53 -4.21
N PHE A 500 21.67 -1.04 -4.02
CA PHE A 500 21.44 -2.47 -3.82
C PHE A 500 21.98 -3.30 -4.99
N ARG A 501 21.78 -2.85 -6.25
CA ARG A 501 22.31 -3.55 -7.43
C ARG A 501 23.83 -3.57 -7.49
N LEU A 502 24.52 -2.59 -6.89
CA LEU A 502 25.97 -2.64 -6.71
C LEU A 502 26.40 -3.70 -5.70
N GLN A 503 25.63 -3.89 -4.64
CA GLN A 503 25.92 -4.82 -3.55
C GLN A 503 25.50 -6.25 -3.86
N CYS A 504 24.45 -6.46 -4.65
CA CYS A 504 23.90 -7.77 -4.99
C CYS A 504 24.33 -8.21 -6.39
N ASN A 505 25.10 -9.32 -6.45
CA ASN A 505 25.58 -9.90 -7.71
C ASN A 505 24.73 -11.09 -8.21
N LYS A 506 23.63 -11.41 -7.51
CA LYS A 506 22.73 -12.49 -7.93
C LYS A 506 22.14 -12.16 -9.31
N PRO A 507 22.10 -13.11 -10.27
CA PRO A 507 21.36 -12.94 -11.52
C PRO A 507 19.85 -12.97 -11.25
N LEU A 508 19.07 -12.52 -12.23
CA LEU A 508 17.63 -12.76 -12.21
C LEU A 508 17.37 -14.27 -12.35
N PRO A 509 16.51 -14.85 -11.50
CA PRO A 509 16.21 -16.28 -11.56
C PRO A 509 15.48 -16.65 -12.85
N GLU A 510 15.74 -17.87 -13.34
CA GLU A 510 15.05 -18.48 -14.47
C GLU A 510 13.91 -19.36 -13.98
N GLY A 511 12.83 -19.45 -14.75
CA GLY A 511 11.67 -20.29 -14.42
C GLY A 511 10.36 -19.80 -15.07
N PRO A 512 9.21 -20.22 -14.55
CA PRO A 512 7.90 -19.79 -15.06
C PRO A 512 7.76 -18.29 -15.05
N GLY A 513 7.29 -17.73 -16.18
CA GLY A 513 7.02 -16.29 -16.32
C GLY A 513 5.56 -15.92 -16.01
N LEU A 514 5.22 -14.66 -16.26
CA LEU A 514 3.88 -14.10 -15.99
C LEU A 514 2.74 -14.88 -16.63
N THR A 515 2.98 -15.58 -17.76
CA THR A 515 1.97 -16.41 -18.43
C THR A 515 1.52 -17.63 -17.62
N ALA A 516 2.26 -18.00 -16.59
CA ALA A 516 1.89 -19.06 -15.65
C ALA A 516 1.12 -18.55 -14.42
N LEU A 517 0.92 -17.24 -14.32
CA LEU A 517 0.11 -16.65 -13.24
C LEU A 517 -1.38 -16.95 -13.45
N PRO A 518 -2.15 -17.07 -12.37
CA PRO A 518 -3.61 -17.13 -12.47
C PRO A 518 -4.18 -15.85 -13.09
N TRP A 519 -5.41 -15.93 -13.58
CA TRP A 519 -6.08 -14.76 -14.15
C TRP A 519 -6.41 -13.69 -13.11
N GLY A 520 -6.63 -14.07 -11.86
CA GLY A 520 -6.98 -13.17 -10.77
C GLY A 520 -6.21 -13.44 -9.50
N TYR A 521 -6.11 -12.40 -8.70
CA TYR A 521 -5.57 -12.49 -7.34
C TYR A 521 -6.35 -11.57 -6.41
N VAL A 522 -6.61 -12.07 -5.20
CA VAL A 522 -7.37 -11.37 -4.16
C VAL A 522 -6.50 -11.22 -2.92
N PHE A 523 -6.52 -10.02 -2.35
CA PHE A 523 -5.82 -9.64 -1.12
C PHE A 523 -6.89 -9.33 -0.06
N PRO A 524 -7.45 -10.34 0.62
CA PRO A 524 -8.61 -10.16 1.48
C PRO A 524 -8.31 -9.34 2.74
N GLU A 525 -7.10 -9.46 3.31
CA GLU A 525 -6.70 -8.67 4.48
C GLU A 525 -6.50 -7.18 4.11
N THR A 526 -6.06 -6.89 2.90
CA THR A 526 -5.95 -5.52 2.38
C THR A 526 -7.28 -5.03 1.81
N GLY A 527 -8.14 -5.93 1.37
CA GLY A 527 -9.40 -5.62 0.70
C GLY A 527 -9.24 -5.18 -0.75
N LEU A 528 -8.38 -5.86 -1.51
CA LEU A 528 -8.11 -5.58 -2.92
C LEU A 528 -8.26 -6.84 -3.78
N ALA A 529 -8.64 -6.65 -5.04
CA ALA A 529 -8.60 -7.70 -6.04
C ALA A 529 -8.23 -7.14 -7.41
N SER A 530 -7.64 -7.99 -8.25
CA SER A 530 -7.35 -7.66 -9.65
C SER A 530 -7.41 -8.90 -10.50
N PHE A 531 -7.99 -8.78 -11.70
CA PHE A 531 -8.14 -9.86 -12.67
C PHE A 531 -7.70 -9.41 -14.05
N GLN A 532 -7.10 -10.34 -14.78
CA GLN A 532 -6.48 -10.15 -16.09
C GLN A 532 -7.09 -11.12 -17.10
N THR A 533 -7.05 -10.77 -18.38
CA THR A 533 -7.46 -11.70 -19.46
C THR A 533 -6.26 -12.18 -20.28
N ASN A 534 -5.12 -11.55 -20.16
CA ASN A 534 -3.96 -11.88 -20.98
C ASN A 534 -2.65 -11.43 -20.33
N TRP A 535 -1.82 -12.40 -19.91
CA TRP A 535 -0.49 -12.13 -19.39
C TRP A 535 0.60 -12.06 -20.47
N ASP A 536 0.34 -12.62 -21.66
CA ASP A 536 1.32 -12.63 -22.74
C ASP A 536 1.36 -11.31 -23.50
N ARG A 537 0.19 -10.74 -23.81
CA ARG A 537 0.04 -9.54 -24.65
C ARG A 537 -0.62 -8.40 -23.89
N VAL A 538 0.18 -7.57 -23.25
CA VAL A 538 -0.31 -6.41 -22.49
C VAL A 538 -1.23 -5.51 -23.33
N GLY A 539 -0.92 -5.32 -24.63
CA GLY A 539 -1.71 -4.49 -25.55
C GLY A 539 -3.13 -4.99 -25.83
N SER A 540 -3.44 -6.25 -25.52
CA SER A 540 -4.76 -6.87 -25.65
C SER A 540 -5.32 -7.36 -24.31
N ASN A 541 -4.69 -7.00 -23.20
CA ASN A 541 -5.17 -7.38 -21.88
C ASN A 541 -6.33 -6.48 -21.43
N ALA A 542 -7.46 -7.09 -21.10
CA ALA A 542 -8.51 -6.45 -20.32
C ALA A 542 -8.28 -6.79 -18.85
N MET A 543 -8.24 -5.76 -18.03
CA MET A 543 -8.04 -5.87 -16.59
C MET A 543 -9.18 -5.18 -15.86
N TRP A 544 -9.52 -5.66 -14.68
CA TRP A 544 -10.29 -4.91 -13.71
C TRP A 544 -9.66 -5.00 -12.33
N SER A 545 -9.84 -3.96 -11.53
CA SER A 545 -9.44 -3.89 -10.13
C SER A 545 -10.63 -3.57 -9.25
N PHE A 546 -10.56 -3.97 -7.98
CA PHE A 546 -11.63 -3.81 -7.01
C PHE A 546 -11.07 -3.48 -5.64
N ARG A 547 -11.83 -2.69 -4.86
CA ARG A 547 -11.49 -2.40 -3.47
C ARG A 547 -12.71 -2.48 -2.57
N SER A 548 -12.60 -3.27 -1.50
CA SER A 548 -13.45 -3.25 -0.31
C SER A 548 -12.57 -3.60 0.89
N SER A 549 -12.14 -2.58 1.63
CA SER A 549 -10.99 -2.66 2.52
C SER A 549 -11.35 -2.45 3.98
N PRO A 550 -10.86 -3.32 4.89
CA PRO A 550 -11.03 -3.15 6.33
C PRO A 550 -10.29 -1.92 6.90
N TYR A 551 -9.41 -1.31 6.11
CA TYR A 551 -8.70 -0.08 6.49
C TYR A 551 -9.49 1.21 6.22
N GLY A 552 -10.76 1.13 5.85
CA GLY A 552 -11.58 2.30 5.59
C GLY A 552 -10.96 3.25 4.56
N SER A 553 -11.02 4.54 4.84
CA SER A 553 -10.38 5.60 4.04
C SER A 553 -9.38 6.41 4.85
N THR A 554 -8.60 5.74 5.72
CA THR A 554 -7.52 6.36 6.49
C THR A 554 -6.35 6.76 5.61
N SER A 555 -5.49 7.65 6.09
CA SER A 555 -4.28 8.12 5.41
C SER A 555 -4.53 8.49 3.95
N HIS A 556 -3.87 7.83 3.03
CA HIS A 556 -4.02 8.03 1.59
C HIS A 556 -5.02 7.08 0.91
N ALA A 557 -5.71 6.24 1.66
CA ALA A 557 -6.86 5.49 1.14
C ALA A 557 -8.03 6.44 0.85
N LEU A 558 -8.92 6.02 -0.04
CA LEU A 558 -10.05 6.82 -0.52
C LEU A 558 -11.38 6.26 -0.01
N ALA A 559 -12.42 7.08 0.05
CA ALA A 559 -13.78 6.65 0.41
C ALA A 559 -14.44 5.94 -0.78
N ASN A 560 -13.90 4.77 -1.17
CA ASN A 560 -14.23 4.06 -2.38
C ASN A 560 -14.43 2.55 -2.14
N GLN A 561 -15.09 2.19 -1.06
CA GLN A 561 -15.48 0.80 -0.82
C GLN A 561 -16.42 0.31 -1.92
N ASN A 562 -16.26 -0.94 -2.31
CA ASN A 562 -16.95 -1.56 -3.43
C ASN A 562 -16.78 -0.83 -4.78
N ALA A 563 -15.72 -0.03 -4.95
CA ALA A 563 -15.39 0.56 -6.23
C ALA A 563 -14.57 -0.39 -7.10
N PHE A 564 -14.79 -0.30 -8.41
CA PHE A 564 -14.03 -1.03 -9.41
C PHE A 564 -13.44 -0.09 -10.47
N ASN A 565 -12.43 -0.55 -11.19
CA ASN A 565 -11.87 0.14 -12.35
C ASN A 565 -11.65 -0.86 -13.48
N THR A 566 -11.75 -0.40 -14.76
CA THR A 566 -11.52 -1.23 -15.94
C THR A 566 -10.39 -0.66 -16.79
N PHE A 567 -9.66 -1.56 -17.46
CA PHE A 567 -8.49 -1.20 -18.26
C PHE A 567 -8.44 -2.05 -19.54
N TYR A 568 -7.97 -1.47 -20.63
CA TYR A 568 -7.60 -2.20 -21.81
C TYR A 568 -6.22 -1.80 -22.32
N GLY A 569 -5.38 -2.79 -22.60
CA GLY A 569 -4.01 -2.54 -23.04
C GLY A 569 -3.18 -1.70 -22.06
N GLY A 570 -3.46 -1.82 -20.75
CA GLY A 570 -2.83 -1.04 -19.71
C GLY A 570 -3.35 0.40 -19.56
N LYS A 571 -4.38 0.80 -20.31
CA LYS A 571 -5.01 2.13 -20.25
C LYS A 571 -6.32 2.05 -19.44
N PRO A 572 -6.55 2.99 -18.50
CA PRO A 572 -7.80 3.05 -17.76
C PRO A 572 -8.96 3.47 -18.65
N ILE A 573 -10.15 2.94 -18.36
CA ILE A 573 -11.39 3.30 -19.04
C ILE A 573 -12.39 3.82 -18.01
N PHE A 574 -13.15 2.94 -17.33
CA PHE A 574 -13.87 3.36 -16.13
C PHE A 574 -12.87 3.42 -14.97
N TYR A 575 -12.61 4.62 -14.48
CA TYR A 575 -11.49 4.82 -13.55
C TYR A 575 -11.80 5.91 -12.53
N SER A 576 -11.23 5.76 -11.33
CA SER A 576 -11.34 6.75 -10.26
C SER A 576 -10.97 8.16 -10.71
N SER A 577 -11.82 9.11 -10.41
CA SER A 577 -11.78 10.50 -10.85
C SER A 577 -11.12 11.42 -9.81
N GLY A 578 -10.98 12.71 -10.15
CA GLY A 578 -10.40 13.74 -9.30
C GLY A 578 -8.87 13.79 -9.37
N HIS A 579 -8.31 14.84 -8.77
CA HIS A 579 -6.88 15.10 -8.73
C HIS A 579 -6.42 15.27 -7.29
N HIS A 580 -5.35 14.60 -6.91
CA HIS A 580 -4.68 14.87 -5.64
C HIS A 580 -3.79 16.10 -5.80
N ILE A 581 -4.21 17.24 -5.26
CA ILE A 581 -3.48 18.51 -5.28
C ILE A 581 -2.61 18.58 -4.03
N GLU A 582 -3.25 18.52 -2.88
CA GLU A 582 -2.64 18.40 -1.56
C GLU A 582 -3.54 17.55 -0.66
N PHE A 583 -3.01 17.02 0.42
CA PHE A 583 -3.72 16.10 1.32
C PHE A 583 -5.02 16.70 1.88
N THR A 584 -4.96 17.98 2.25
CA THR A 584 -6.07 18.75 2.83
C THR A 584 -6.49 19.90 1.91
N ASP A 585 -6.72 19.63 0.64
CA ASP A 585 -7.24 20.57 -0.35
C ASP A 585 -8.73 20.31 -0.60
N ALA A 586 -9.54 21.34 -0.82
CA ALA A 586 -10.98 21.20 -0.99
C ALA A 586 -11.36 20.29 -2.16
N HIS A 587 -10.69 20.38 -3.32
CA HIS A 587 -10.91 19.46 -4.43
C HIS A 587 -10.47 18.03 -4.05
N SER A 588 -9.32 17.91 -3.41
CA SER A 588 -8.81 16.60 -2.96
C SER A 588 -9.78 15.94 -1.97
N MET A 589 -10.36 16.71 -1.05
CA MET A 589 -11.31 16.20 -0.06
C MET A 589 -12.68 15.89 -0.65
N LEU A 590 -13.25 16.81 -1.45
CA LEU A 590 -14.65 16.74 -1.92
C LEU A 590 -14.83 15.99 -3.25
N CYS A 591 -13.76 15.78 -4.03
CA CYS A 591 -13.84 15.10 -5.32
C CYS A 591 -12.94 13.87 -5.38
N HIS A 592 -11.64 14.02 -5.09
CA HIS A 592 -10.68 12.92 -5.24
C HIS A 592 -10.81 11.86 -4.15
N ARG A 593 -10.98 12.27 -2.89
CA ARG A 593 -11.13 11.35 -1.75
C ARG A 593 -12.56 10.86 -1.60
N ALA A 594 -13.53 11.69 -1.91
CA ALA A 594 -14.96 11.41 -1.70
C ALA A 594 -15.51 10.36 -2.66
N THR A 595 -16.49 9.61 -2.22
CA THR A 595 -17.17 8.52 -2.95
C THR A 595 -17.66 8.94 -4.32
N ARG A 596 -18.07 10.21 -4.49
CA ARG A 596 -18.53 10.76 -5.78
C ARG A 596 -17.49 10.76 -6.88
N GLY A 597 -16.22 10.50 -6.58
CA GLY A 597 -15.14 10.36 -7.56
C GLY A 597 -14.89 8.91 -8.02
N HIS A 598 -15.69 7.94 -7.61
CA HIS A 598 -15.38 6.52 -7.79
C HIS A 598 -16.57 5.72 -8.36
N ASN A 599 -16.26 4.61 -9.05
CA ASN A 599 -17.24 3.73 -9.68
C ASN A 599 -17.93 2.84 -8.62
N THR A 600 -18.77 3.45 -7.80
CA THR A 600 -19.52 2.81 -6.71
C THR A 600 -20.92 3.45 -6.58
N ILE A 601 -21.56 3.39 -5.43
CA ILE A 601 -22.94 3.85 -5.22
C ILE A 601 -22.94 5.08 -4.29
N LEU A 602 -23.81 6.07 -4.53
CA LEU A 602 -24.24 7.04 -3.52
C LEU A 602 -25.64 6.66 -3.01
N ILE A 603 -25.94 7.01 -1.77
CA ILE A 603 -27.21 6.70 -1.12
C ILE A 603 -27.84 8.02 -0.65
N ASN A 604 -29.01 8.39 -1.16
CA ASN A 604 -29.59 9.72 -0.97
C ASN A 604 -28.60 10.86 -1.33
N GLY A 605 -27.71 10.63 -2.30
CA GLY A 605 -26.65 11.56 -2.66
C GLY A 605 -25.46 11.57 -1.70
N MET A 606 -25.50 10.82 -0.59
CA MET A 606 -24.42 10.75 0.42
C MET A 606 -23.39 9.70 0.05
N GLY A 607 -22.13 9.99 0.38
CA GLY A 607 -20.98 9.10 0.22
C GLY A 607 -20.60 8.35 1.49
N GLN A 608 -19.53 7.62 1.38
CA GLN A 608 -18.93 6.87 2.49
C GLN A 608 -18.20 7.83 3.44
N ARG A 609 -18.22 7.53 4.73
CA ARG A 609 -17.50 8.33 5.73
C ARG A 609 -16.00 8.24 5.53
N ILE A 610 -15.31 9.32 5.83
CA ILE A 610 -13.84 9.37 5.80
C ILE A 610 -13.32 8.96 7.17
N GLY A 611 -12.36 8.02 7.19
CA GLY A 611 -11.81 7.44 8.40
C GLY A 611 -11.84 5.92 8.32
N VAL A 612 -11.35 5.28 9.37
CA VAL A 612 -11.34 3.83 9.47
C VAL A 612 -12.75 3.25 9.62
N GLU A 613 -13.64 4.02 10.22
CA GLU A 613 -15.05 3.62 10.43
C GLU A 613 -15.79 3.40 9.11
N GLY A 614 -15.31 4.02 8.02
CA GLY A 614 -15.84 3.82 6.67
C GLY A 614 -15.29 2.56 6.00
N TYR A 615 -15.17 1.45 6.72
CA TYR A 615 -14.59 0.22 6.22
C TYR A 615 -15.56 -0.64 5.40
N GLY A 616 -14.97 -1.47 4.55
CA GLY A 616 -15.62 -2.62 3.92
C GLY A 616 -14.68 -3.81 4.03
N TRP A 617 -15.07 -4.97 3.49
CA TRP A 617 -14.21 -6.15 3.41
C TRP A 617 -14.62 -7.06 2.26
N ILE A 618 -13.83 -8.11 2.03
CA ILE A 618 -14.11 -9.13 1.02
C ILE A 618 -14.53 -10.43 1.72
N PRO A 619 -15.85 -10.66 1.94
CA PRO A 619 -16.32 -11.86 2.63
C PRO A 619 -16.15 -13.15 1.86
N ARG A 620 -16.18 -13.10 0.51
CA ARG A 620 -16.07 -14.28 -0.34
C ARG A 620 -15.26 -13.96 -1.58
N TYR A 621 -14.44 -14.92 -2.00
CA TYR A 621 -13.73 -14.82 -3.28
C TYR A 621 -13.36 -16.18 -3.85
N TYR A 622 -13.18 -16.21 -5.15
CA TYR A 622 -12.69 -17.35 -5.90
C TYR A 622 -11.85 -16.88 -7.09
N ALA A 623 -10.65 -17.40 -7.22
CA ALA A 623 -9.76 -17.13 -8.36
C ALA A 623 -9.45 -18.44 -9.07
N GLY A 624 -10.35 -18.85 -9.99
CA GLY A 624 -10.22 -20.06 -10.77
C GLY A 624 -9.56 -19.85 -12.12
N GLU A 625 -9.44 -20.93 -12.87
CA GLU A 625 -8.85 -20.92 -14.21
C GLU A 625 -9.77 -20.32 -15.29
N LYS A 626 -11.06 -20.46 -15.12
CA LYS A 626 -12.08 -20.09 -16.12
C LYS A 626 -13.09 -19.09 -15.60
N ILE A 627 -13.21 -18.95 -14.30
CA ILE A 627 -14.13 -18.03 -13.64
C ILE A 627 -13.45 -17.43 -12.41
N GLY A 628 -13.70 -16.15 -12.16
CA GLY A 628 -13.27 -15.46 -10.94
C GLY A 628 -14.47 -14.84 -10.24
N TYR A 629 -14.40 -14.70 -8.94
CA TYR A 629 -15.47 -14.10 -8.15
C TYR A 629 -14.92 -13.34 -6.96
N VAL A 630 -15.50 -12.17 -6.72
CA VAL A 630 -15.23 -11.36 -5.53
C VAL A 630 -16.55 -10.79 -5.02
N LEU A 631 -16.80 -10.90 -3.74
CA LEU A 631 -17.86 -10.21 -3.03
C LEU A 631 -17.23 -9.16 -2.12
N GLY A 632 -17.62 -7.90 -2.28
CA GLY A 632 -17.31 -6.84 -1.33
C GLY A 632 -18.55 -6.46 -0.51
N ASP A 633 -18.34 -6.27 0.78
CA ASP A 633 -19.38 -5.76 1.69
C ASP A 633 -18.96 -4.37 2.18
N ALA A 634 -19.77 -3.37 1.88
CA ALA A 634 -19.59 -1.96 2.26
C ALA A 634 -20.75 -1.43 3.11
N SER A 635 -21.47 -2.33 3.77
CA SER A 635 -22.64 -1.97 4.58
C SER A 635 -22.31 -0.99 5.71
N ASN A 636 -21.08 -1.05 6.25
CA ASN A 636 -20.62 -0.15 7.31
C ASN A 636 -19.94 1.14 6.79
N ALA A 637 -19.80 1.28 5.48
CA ALA A 637 -18.97 2.36 4.94
C ALA A 637 -19.64 3.75 5.03
N TYR A 638 -20.95 3.80 5.04
CA TYR A 638 -21.73 5.06 4.93
C TYR A 638 -22.08 5.66 6.29
N GLY A 639 -22.22 6.98 6.33
CA GLY A 639 -22.63 7.74 7.50
C GLY A 639 -21.85 9.05 7.66
N LYS A 640 -22.08 9.73 8.77
CA LYS A 640 -21.36 10.96 9.15
C LYS A 640 -19.89 10.68 9.38
N VAL A 641 -19.05 11.66 9.06
CA VAL A 641 -17.65 11.65 9.45
C VAL A 641 -17.55 11.98 10.93
N THR A 642 -17.07 11.04 11.74
CA THR A 642 -16.98 11.15 13.20
C THR A 642 -15.54 11.18 13.71
N SER A 643 -14.57 10.77 12.89
CA SER A 643 -13.16 10.77 13.25
C SER A 643 -12.69 12.19 13.61
N PRO A 644 -12.20 12.44 14.84
CA PRO A 644 -11.70 13.73 15.26
C PRO A 644 -10.56 14.24 14.37
N LEU A 645 -9.71 13.33 13.90
CA LEU A 645 -8.62 13.64 12.98
C LEU A 645 -9.16 14.23 11.65
N TRP A 646 -10.16 13.56 11.07
CA TRP A 646 -10.72 13.99 9.79
C TRP A 646 -11.60 15.23 9.91
N LEU A 647 -12.31 15.39 11.01
CA LEU A 647 -13.04 16.63 11.31
C LEU A 647 -12.08 17.84 11.35
N LYS A 648 -10.95 17.69 12.04
CA LYS A 648 -9.93 18.74 12.09
C LYS A 648 -9.27 19.02 10.73
N ARG A 649 -9.00 17.97 9.94
CA ARG A 649 -8.51 18.14 8.56
C ARG A 649 -9.53 18.86 7.68
N GLY A 650 -10.82 18.61 7.87
CA GLY A 650 -11.89 19.35 7.23
C GLY A 650 -11.82 20.84 7.55
N GLU A 651 -11.73 21.21 8.84
CA GLU A 651 -11.54 22.59 9.27
C GLU A 651 -10.32 23.25 8.63
N GLN A 652 -9.17 22.56 8.64
CA GLN A 652 -7.93 23.04 8.02
C GLN A 652 -8.06 23.26 6.51
N SER A 653 -8.88 22.47 5.85
CA SER A 653 -9.15 22.56 4.40
C SER A 653 -10.29 23.50 4.06
N GLU A 654 -10.94 24.12 5.05
CA GLU A 654 -12.17 24.90 4.90
C GLU A 654 -13.30 24.05 4.27
N VAL A 655 -13.35 22.76 4.63
CA VAL A 655 -14.35 21.79 4.16
C VAL A 655 -15.20 21.31 5.35
N ALA A 656 -16.49 21.56 5.28
CA ALA A 656 -17.46 21.02 6.22
C ALA A 656 -17.97 19.66 5.72
N TYR A 657 -18.11 18.69 6.63
CA TYR A 657 -18.73 17.39 6.33
C TYR A 657 -20.23 17.49 6.60
N THR A 658 -20.96 18.01 5.62
CA THR A 658 -22.39 18.29 5.67
C THR A 658 -23.14 17.54 4.56
N PRO A 659 -24.48 17.44 4.63
CA PRO A 659 -25.28 16.84 3.56
C PRO A 659 -25.05 17.48 2.19
N GLU A 660 -24.87 18.80 2.13
CA GLU A 660 -24.60 19.53 0.88
C GLU A 660 -23.27 19.11 0.26
N ASN A 661 -22.30 18.76 1.10
CA ASN A 661 -21.00 18.25 0.69
C ASN A 661 -20.97 16.73 0.54
N GLY A 662 -22.06 16.03 0.84
CA GLY A 662 -22.25 14.59 0.60
C GLY A 662 -21.98 13.69 1.81
N TRP A 663 -22.13 14.17 3.02
CA TRP A 663 -22.00 13.36 4.23
C TRP A 663 -23.12 13.59 5.20
N ASP A 664 -23.90 12.57 5.44
CA ASP A 664 -24.90 12.46 6.50
C ASP A 664 -25.14 10.97 6.83
N ASP A 665 -25.90 10.73 7.89
CA ASP A 665 -26.38 9.39 8.17
C ASP A 665 -27.36 8.95 7.06
N VAL A 666 -27.25 7.69 6.69
CA VAL A 666 -28.11 7.08 5.68
C VAL A 666 -28.77 5.83 6.24
N PRO A 667 -30.00 5.49 5.80
CA PRO A 667 -30.72 4.36 6.34
C PRO A 667 -30.22 3.00 5.81
N LEU A 668 -28.96 2.92 5.35
CA LEU A 668 -28.40 1.71 4.76
C LEU A 668 -28.26 0.59 5.77
N LYS A 669 -28.71 -0.61 5.39
CA LYS A 669 -28.47 -1.87 6.09
C LYS A 669 -27.48 -2.76 5.36
N THR A 670 -27.60 -2.82 4.03
CA THR A 670 -26.81 -3.73 3.21
C THR A 670 -26.36 -3.03 1.93
N PHE A 671 -25.04 -3.10 1.66
CA PHE A 671 -24.48 -2.86 0.35
C PHE A 671 -23.42 -3.93 0.05
N ARG A 672 -23.84 -4.94 -0.71
CA ARG A 672 -22.99 -6.04 -1.16
C ARG A 672 -22.84 -5.95 -2.67
N ARG A 673 -21.61 -5.93 -3.15
CA ARG A 673 -21.27 -5.94 -4.57
C ARG A 673 -20.56 -7.24 -4.93
N HIS A 674 -21.18 -8.00 -5.80
CA HIS A 674 -20.59 -9.19 -6.41
C HIS A 674 -19.98 -8.82 -7.74
N ILE A 675 -18.77 -9.29 -8.01
CA ILE A 675 -18.14 -9.18 -9.33
C ILE A 675 -17.72 -10.58 -9.77
N VAL A 676 -18.23 -11.01 -10.92
CA VAL A 676 -17.88 -12.29 -11.54
C VAL A 676 -17.05 -12.01 -12.80
N HIS A 677 -15.82 -12.51 -12.81
CA HIS A 677 -14.94 -12.50 -13.98
C HIS A 677 -15.29 -13.68 -14.88
N LEU A 678 -15.71 -13.40 -16.10
CA LEU A 678 -16.26 -14.39 -17.03
C LEU A 678 -15.19 -14.89 -18.01
N GLY A 679 -14.21 -15.58 -17.46
CA GLY A 679 -13.08 -16.13 -18.23
C GLY A 679 -12.19 -15.04 -18.82
N ASN A 680 -11.42 -15.40 -19.84
CA ASN A 680 -10.52 -14.45 -20.52
C ASN A 680 -11.21 -13.65 -21.65
N THR A 681 -12.50 -13.39 -21.50
CA THR A 681 -13.34 -12.77 -22.55
C THR A 681 -13.43 -11.25 -22.48
N GLY A 682 -12.94 -10.65 -21.40
CA GLY A 682 -13.11 -9.22 -21.08
C GLY A 682 -14.50 -8.89 -20.52
N TYR A 683 -15.37 -9.88 -20.32
CA TYR A 683 -16.66 -9.71 -19.66
C TYR A 683 -16.54 -9.85 -18.16
N ILE A 684 -17.20 -8.93 -17.43
CA ILE A 684 -17.50 -9.07 -16.01
C ILE A 684 -18.99 -8.85 -15.78
N PHE A 685 -19.52 -9.54 -14.79
CA PHE A 685 -20.88 -9.33 -14.30
C PHE A 685 -20.81 -8.75 -12.89
N ILE A 686 -21.49 -7.63 -12.66
CA ILE A 686 -21.58 -6.96 -11.36
C ILE A 686 -23.01 -7.05 -10.89
N TYR A 687 -23.20 -7.44 -9.63
CA TYR A 687 -24.53 -7.48 -9.01
C TYR A 687 -24.47 -6.77 -7.66
N ASP A 688 -25.29 -5.73 -7.51
CA ASP A 688 -25.40 -4.93 -6.29
C ASP A 688 -26.67 -5.25 -5.55
N GLU A 689 -26.55 -5.63 -4.30
CA GLU A 689 -27.61 -5.78 -3.32
C GLU A 689 -27.62 -4.57 -2.40
N LEU A 690 -28.74 -3.85 -2.38
CA LEU A 690 -28.93 -2.66 -1.58
C LEU A 690 -30.20 -2.81 -0.75
N GLU A 691 -30.07 -2.64 0.56
CA GLU A 691 -31.20 -2.63 1.49
C GLU A 691 -31.06 -1.48 2.47
N SER A 692 -32.17 -0.78 2.72
CA SER A 692 -32.26 0.33 3.68
C SER A 692 -33.42 0.15 4.62
N SER A 693 -33.36 0.70 5.84
CA SER A 693 -34.43 0.68 6.83
C SER A 693 -35.61 1.54 6.38
N GLU A 694 -35.33 2.64 5.70
CA GLU A 694 -36.29 3.58 5.11
C GLU A 694 -36.04 3.70 3.60
N PRO A 695 -37.05 4.14 2.80
CA PRO A 695 -36.88 4.33 1.37
C PRO A 695 -35.76 5.32 1.04
N ALA A 696 -34.76 4.85 0.30
CA ALA A 696 -33.59 5.64 -0.16
C ALA A 696 -33.46 5.56 -1.68
N ASP A 697 -32.89 6.58 -2.30
CA ASP A 697 -32.43 6.51 -3.67
C ASP A 697 -30.96 6.06 -3.73
N TYR A 698 -30.63 5.32 -4.78
CA TYR A 698 -29.30 4.74 -5.03
C TYR A 698 -28.78 5.26 -6.36
N THR A 699 -27.61 5.87 -6.35
CA THR A 699 -26.99 6.40 -7.56
C THR A 699 -25.78 5.58 -7.96
N PHE A 700 -25.90 4.83 -9.04
CA PHE A 700 -24.78 4.10 -9.65
C PHE A 700 -23.91 5.07 -10.43
N MET A 701 -22.60 5.02 -10.25
CA MET A 701 -21.65 5.97 -10.84
C MET A 701 -20.60 5.29 -11.71
N LEU A 702 -20.29 5.93 -12.85
CA LEU A 702 -19.13 5.61 -13.67
C LEU A 702 -18.35 6.90 -14.01
N HIS A 703 -17.05 6.76 -14.13
CA HIS A 703 -16.17 7.88 -14.42
C HIS A 703 -15.17 7.51 -15.52
N THR A 704 -14.88 8.48 -16.42
CA THR A 704 -13.75 8.39 -17.34
C THR A 704 -12.84 9.60 -17.18
N VAL A 705 -11.54 9.41 -17.40
CA VAL A 705 -10.52 10.46 -17.21
C VAL A 705 -9.90 10.93 -18.51
N ALA A 706 -10.08 10.18 -19.60
CA ALA A 706 -9.46 10.46 -20.88
C ALA A 706 -10.43 11.07 -21.89
N GLU A 707 -11.67 10.53 -21.97
CA GLU A 707 -12.66 10.91 -23.00
C GLU A 707 -14.07 10.90 -22.42
N PRO A 708 -15.02 11.63 -23.04
CA PRO A 708 -16.43 11.60 -22.66
C PRO A 708 -17.04 10.21 -22.84
N MET A 709 -18.06 9.92 -22.06
CA MET A 709 -18.88 8.73 -22.18
C MET A 709 -20.06 8.98 -23.12
N THR A 710 -20.48 7.93 -23.84
CA THR A 710 -21.76 7.92 -24.54
C THR A 710 -22.79 7.12 -23.72
N VAL A 711 -24.03 7.58 -23.73
CA VAL A 711 -25.14 6.97 -22.97
C VAL A 711 -26.33 6.74 -23.88
N ASP A 712 -26.89 5.53 -23.81
CA ASP A 712 -28.12 5.14 -24.50
C ASP A 712 -29.05 4.37 -23.54
N GLN A 713 -30.30 4.73 -23.46
CA GLN A 713 -31.30 4.09 -22.59
C GLN A 713 -32.00 2.87 -23.22
N ASN A 714 -31.66 2.48 -24.41
CA ASN A 714 -32.16 1.28 -25.11
C ASN A 714 -33.64 0.95 -24.86
N ASN A 715 -34.51 1.93 -25.06
CA ASN A 715 -35.97 1.83 -24.88
C ASN A 715 -36.38 1.25 -23.49
N GLY A 716 -35.64 1.57 -22.44
CA GLY A 716 -35.96 1.17 -21.07
C GLY A 716 -35.59 -0.27 -20.71
N LYS A 717 -34.93 -1.03 -21.58
CA LYS A 717 -34.49 -2.39 -21.25
C LYS A 717 -33.26 -2.42 -20.37
N TYR A 718 -32.33 -1.51 -20.58
CA TYR A 718 -31.14 -1.25 -19.80
C TYR A 718 -30.56 0.12 -20.13
N VAL A 719 -29.71 0.64 -19.33
CA VAL A 719 -28.88 1.80 -19.66
C VAL A 719 -27.53 1.31 -20.18
N HIS A 720 -27.16 1.72 -21.39
CA HIS A 720 -25.84 1.42 -21.95
C HIS A 720 -24.93 2.64 -21.82
N VAL A 721 -23.75 2.43 -21.28
CA VAL A 721 -22.71 3.45 -21.12
C VAL A 721 -21.41 2.93 -21.74
N GLN A 722 -20.86 3.65 -22.69
CA GLN A 722 -19.56 3.34 -23.25
C GLN A 722 -18.51 4.35 -22.80
N GLY A 723 -17.44 3.87 -22.25
CA GLY A 723 -16.23 4.62 -21.94
C GLY A 723 -15.08 4.25 -22.88
N LEU A 724 -14.19 5.22 -23.16
CA LEU A 724 -13.04 5.05 -24.04
C LEU A 724 -11.72 5.35 -23.30
N SER A 725 -10.64 4.68 -23.73
CA SER A 725 -9.30 4.88 -23.15
C SER A 725 -8.42 5.89 -23.90
N GLY A 726 -8.97 6.62 -24.89
CA GLY A 726 -8.22 7.55 -25.73
C GLY A 726 -7.29 6.88 -26.76
N ARG A 727 -7.06 5.58 -26.72
CA ARG A 727 -6.16 4.86 -27.66
C ARG A 727 -6.54 3.38 -27.82
N GLY A 728 -7.71 3.13 -28.37
CA GLY A 728 -8.03 1.83 -28.94
C GLY A 728 -8.66 0.81 -27.98
N GLY A 729 -9.03 1.17 -26.76
CA GLY A 729 -9.81 0.36 -25.83
C GLY A 729 -11.15 0.99 -25.48
N ALA A 730 -12.16 0.16 -25.25
CA ALA A 730 -13.48 0.55 -24.80
C ALA A 730 -13.98 -0.38 -23.69
N SER A 731 -14.86 0.16 -22.83
CA SER A 731 -15.68 -0.62 -21.90
C SER A 731 -17.13 -0.24 -22.10
N ASP A 732 -17.95 -1.24 -22.43
CA ASP A 732 -19.39 -1.10 -22.57
C ASP A 732 -20.06 -1.64 -21.30
N ALA A 733 -20.74 -0.80 -20.56
CA ALA A 733 -21.52 -1.16 -19.38
C ALA A 733 -23.02 -1.19 -19.72
N TYR A 734 -23.66 -2.32 -19.50
CA TYR A 734 -25.11 -2.53 -19.68
C TYR A 734 -25.73 -2.71 -18.30
N ILE A 735 -26.48 -1.68 -17.85
CA ILE A 735 -27.00 -1.57 -16.49
C ILE A 735 -28.47 -1.93 -16.48
N PHE A 736 -28.82 -3.06 -15.88
CA PHE A 736 -30.17 -3.51 -15.57
C PHE A 736 -30.46 -3.13 -14.13
N SER A 737 -31.68 -2.80 -13.80
CA SER A 737 -32.09 -2.30 -12.49
C SER A 737 -33.50 -2.71 -12.08
N SER A 738 -33.79 -2.56 -10.79
CA SER A 738 -35.10 -2.87 -10.23
C SER A 738 -36.24 -2.01 -10.79
N GLY A 739 -35.95 -0.77 -11.20
CA GLY A 739 -36.89 0.20 -11.74
C GLY A 739 -36.23 1.17 -12.71
N ALA A 740 -36.96 2.17 -13.12
CA ALA A 740 -36.43 3.21 -14.03
C ALA A 740 -35.29 4.00 -13.39
N LEU A 741 -34.36 4.43 -14.20
CA LEU A 741 -33.19 5.21 -13.80
C LEU A 741 -33.24 6.60 -14.42
N GLN A 742 -33.01 7.62 -13.61
CA GLN A 742 -32.70 8.96 -14.08
C GLN A 742 -31.21 9.06 -14.34
N THR A 743 -30.82 9.31 -15.57
CA THR A 743 -29.41 9.40 -15.96
C THR A 743 -28.98 10.84 -16.14
N ASP A 744 -27.78 11.15 -15.70
CA ASP A 744 -27.12 12.43 -15.91
C ASP A 744 -25.63 12.23 -16.24
N THR A 745 -25.06 13.16 -16.99
CA THR A 745 -23.65 13.19 -17.34
C THR A 745 -23.09 14.60 -17.20
N THR A 746 -21.95 14.74 -16.57
CA THR A 746 -21.27 16.02 -16.43
C THR A 746 -19.75 15.88 -16.62
N SER A 747 -19.12 16.91 -17.15
CA SER A 747 -17.66 17.02 -17.18
C SER A 747 -17.12 17.93 -16.08
N ARG A 748 -17.96 18.38 -15.14
CA ARG A 748 -17.57 19.30 -14.09
C ARG A 748 -17.34 18.56 -12.78
N PHE A 749 -16.27 18.92 -12.11
CA PHE A 749 -16.08 18.51 -10.72
C PHE A 749 -17.01 19.29 -9.80
N PHE A 750 -17.39 18.68 -8.67
CA PHE A 750 -18.12 19.34 -7.60
C PHE A 750 -17.35 20.56 -7.06
N VAL A 751 -16.04 20.43 -6.90
CA VAL A 751 -15.11 21.53 -6.65
C VAL A 751 -14.05 21.52 -7.75
N PRO A 752 -13.82 22.65 -8.46
CA PRO A 752 -12.81 22.71 -9.52
C PRO A 752 -11.41 22.37 -9.01
N ALA A 753 -10.64 21.68 -9.84
CA ALA A 753 -9.26 21.29 -9.54
C ALA A 753 -8.29 22.42 -9.92
N HIS A 754 -7.90 23.22 -8.95
CA HIS A 754 -6.92 24.28 -9.10
C HIS A 754 -5.66 23.97 -8.31
N ASN A 755 -4.52 23.87 -8.96
CA ASN A 755 -3.26 23.68 -8.26
C ASN A 755 -2.71 24.98 -7.70
N TRP A 756 -3.16 25.37 -6.53
CA TRP A 756 -2.72 26.57 -5.81
C TRP A 756 -1.22 26.53 -5.40
N LEU A 757 -0.56 25.36 -5.48
CA LEU A 757 0.89 25.24 -5.30
C LEU A 757 1.68 25.78 -6.49
N ARG A 758 1.04 26.00 -7.65
CA ARG A 758 1.66 26.50 -8.89
C ARG A 758 0.81 27.59 -9.51
N ALA A 759 1.32 28.78 -9.55
CA ALA A 759 0.70 29.88 -10.27
C ALA A 759 1.60 30.32 -11.43
N ASP A 760 0.98 30.96 -12.42
CA ASP A 760 1.68 31.68 -13.46
C ASP A 760 2.21 33.04 -12.95
N ASP A 761 2.92 33.79 -13.80
CA ASP A 761 3.50 35.10 -13.44
C ASP A 761 2.45 36.15 -13.05
N LYS A 762 1.17 35.94 -13.42
CA LYS A 762 0.03 36.78 -13.05
C LYS A 762 -0.69 36.34 -11.78
N GLY A 763 -0.23 35.25 -11.15
CA GLY A 763 -0.83 34.70 -9.93
C GLY A 763 -2.01 33.77 -10.18
N ASN A 764 -2.31 33.39 -11.44
CA ASN A 764 -3.38 32.44 -11.71
C ASN A 764 -2.93 31.01 -11.43
N PHE A 765 -3.72 30.27 -10.68
CA PHE A 765 -3.43 28.88 -10.36
C PHE A 765 -3.59 27.97 -11.59
N LYS A 766 -2.69 27.00 -11.72
CA LYS A 766 -2.78 25.98 -12.76
C LYS A 766 -4.08 25.19 -12.62
N LYS A 767 -4.91 25.21 -13.66
CA LYS A 767 -6.13 24.39 -13.75
C LYS A 767 -5.77 22.98 -14.22
N TYR A 768 -6.42 21.99 -13.63
CA TYR A 768 -6.40 20.62 -14.11
C TYR A 768 -7.58 20.37 -15.07
N PRO A 769 -7.47 19.41 -16.03
CA PRO A 769 -8.58 19.02 -16.87
C PRO A 769 -9.71 18.42 -16.04
N ASN A 770 -10.94 18.67 -16.46
CA ASN A 770 -12.11 17.98 -15.91
C ASN A 770 -12.12 16.51 -16.34
N HIS A 771 -12.78 15.67 -15.54
CA HIS A 771 -13.12 14.29 -15.89
C HIS A 771 -14.61 14.20 -16.19
N TRP A 772 -15.06 13.09 -16.75
CA TRP A 772 -16.47 12.85 -17.05
C TRP A 772 -17.08 11.93 -16.00
N HIS A 773 -18.30 12.25 -15.61
CA HIS A 773 -19.07 11.59 -14.58
C HIS A 773 -20.42 11.21 -15.14
N PHE A 774 -20.76 9.94 -15.04
CA PHE A 774 -22.08 9.40 -15.32
C PHE A 774 -22.74 9.01 -14.01
N MET A 775 -24.01 9.32 -13.87
CA MET A 775 -24.85 8.99 -12.72
C MET A 775 -26.16 8.38 -13.20
N ALA A 776 -26.56 7.26 -12.60
CA ALA A 776 -27.84 6.61 -12.82
C ALA A 776 -28.55 6.48 -11.48
N LYS A 777 -29.50 7.37 -11.23
CA LYS A 777 -30.22 7.50 -9.95
C LYS A 777 -31.55 6.72 -10.02
N SER A 778 -31.78 5.89 -8.99
CA SER A 778 -33.04 5.14 -8.81
C SER A 778 -34.14 6.01 -8.24
N GLU A 779 -35.39 5.54 -8.31
CA GLU A 779 -36.46 5.95 -7.42
C GLU A 779 -36.14 5.47 -6.00
N LYS A 780 -36.83 6.09 -5.01
CA LYS A 780 -36.70 5.71 -3.59
C LYS A 780 -37.33 4.35 -3.33
N SER A 781 -36.53 3.44 -2.77
CA SER A 781 -36.97 2.10 -2.38
C SER A 781 -36.22 1.61 -1.16
N LYS A 782 -36.79 0.69 -0.37
CA LYS A 782 -36.08 0.00 0.73
C LYS A 782 -35.15 -1.08 0.21
N VAL A 783 -35.47 -1.67 -0.93
CA VAL A 783 -34.66 -2.71 -1.58
C VAL A 783 -34.40 -2.28 -3.02
N TYR A 784 -33.18 -2.31 -3.45
CA TYR A 784 -32.82 -2.04 -4.83
C TYR A 784 -31.70 -2.94 -5.31
N ARG A 785 -31.69 -3.26 -6.58
CA ARG A 785 -30.69 -4.12 -7.19
C ARG A 785 -30.25 -3.59 -8.54
N PHE A 786 -28.94 -3.61 -8.78
CA PHE A 786 -28.37 -3.40 -10.09
C PHE A 786 -27.72 -4.70 -10.56
N ALA A 787 -27.87 -5.02 -11.83
CA ALA A 787 -27.11 -6.05 -12.51
C ALA A 787 -26.42 -5.40 -13.71
N THR A 788 -25.11 -5.33 -13.69
CA THR A 788 -24.34 -4.65 -14.73
C THR A 788 -23.43 -5.65 -15.44
N ILE A 789 -23.54 -5.72 -16.75
CA ILE A 789 -22.61 -6.47 -17.59
C ILE A 789 -21.64 -5.49 -18.21
N ILE A 790 -20.35 -5.67 -17.95
CA ILE A 790 -19.32 -4.84 -18.60
C ILE A 790 -18.50 -5.73 -19.52
N ASN A 791 -18.29 -5.26 -20.73
CA ASN A 791 -17.30 -5.84 -21.65
C ASN A 791 -16.20 -4.83 -21.94
N THR A 792 -14.97 -5.23 -21.65
CA THR A 792 -13.77 -4.43 -21.94
C THR A 792 -13.02 -5.04 -23.10
N HIS A 793 -12.82 -4.30 -24.18
CA HIS A 793 -12.35 -4.80 -25.46
C HIS A 793 -11.56 -3.77 -26.27
N ALA A 794 -10.94 -4.22 -27.37
CA ALA A 794 -10.38 -3.33 -28.36
C ALA A 794 -11.49 -2.54 -29.07
N LEU A 795 -11.34 -1.25 -29.26
CA LEU A 795 -12.32 -0.41 -29.97
C LEU A 795 -12.63 -0.92 -31.40
N LYS A 796 -11.64 -1.54 -32.05
CA LYS A 796 -11.79 -2.14 -33.38
C LYS A 796 -12.65 -3.40 -33.41
N HIS A 797 -12.91 -4.01 -32.24
CA HIS A 797 -13.67 -5.24 -32.10
C HIS A 797 -14.79 -5.04 -31.07
N PRO A 798 -15.81 -4.23 -31.42
CA PRO A 798 -16.87 -3.90 -30.47
C PRO A 798 -17.58 -5.18 -30.00
N ALA A 799 -17.92 -5.18 -28.72
CA ALA A 799 -18.71 -6.25 -28.13
C ALA A 799 -20.12 -6.27 -28.71
N LYS A 800 -20.71 -7.48 -28.80
CA LYS A 800 -22.14 -7.58 -29.01
C LYS A 800 -22.88 -7.18 -27.74
N ALA A 801 -23.92 -6.38 -27.89
CA ALA A 801 -24.82 -6.08 -26.77
C ALA A 801 -25.39 -7.38 -26.17
N PRO A 802 -25.67 -7.41 -24.87
CA PRO A 802 -26.36 -8.54 -24.25
C PRO A 802 -27.72 -8.80 -24.90
N GLU A 803 -28.03 -10.05 -25.15
CA GLU A 803 -29.30 -10.52 -25.68
C GLU A 803 -30.20 -10.95 -24.54
N ILE A 804 -31.39 -10.33 -24.39
CA ILE A 804 -32.43 -10.75 -23.45
C ILE A 804 -33.26 -11.83 -24.13
N LEU A 805 -33.24 -13.05 -23.60
CA LEU A 805 -33.97 -14.18 -24.13
C LEU A 805 -35.46 -14.11 -23.71
N SER A 806 -36.31 -14.88 -24.41
CA SER A 806 -37.77 -14.93 -24.15
C SER A 806 -38.12 -15.40 -22.73
N ASP A 807 -37.24 -16.13 -22.06
CA ASP A 807 -37.39 -16.59 -20.68
C ASP A 807 -36.77 -15.61 -19.65
N GLY A 808 -36.36 -14.44 -20.08
CA GLY A 808 -35.77 -13.40 -19.23
C GLY A 808 -34.29 -13.58 -18.88
N ARG A 809 -33.64 -14.66 -19.31
CA ARG A 809 -32.21 -14.82 -19.15
C ARG A 809 -31.45 -13.89 -20.09
N ILE A 810 -30.24 -13.52 -19.69
CA ILE A 810 -29.35 -12.65 -20.45
C ILE A 810 -28.19 -13.47 -21.00
N LYS A 811 -27.95 -13.37 -22.30
CA LYS A 811 -26.82 -14.00 -22.97
C LYS A 811 -25.76 -12.95 -23.32
N ALA A 812 -24.53 -13.13 -22.84
CA ALA A 812 -23.41 -12.23 -23.08
C ALA A 812 -22.11 -13.02 -23.21
N GLY A 813 -21.37 -12.80 -24.27
CA GLY A 813 -20.00 -13.30 -24.44
C GLY A 813 -19.79 -14.82 -24.29
N GLY A 814 -20.81 -15.65 -24.57
CA GLY A 814 -20.76 -17.11 -24.36
C GLY A 814 -21.19 -17.53 -22.95
N TRP A 815 -21.78 -16.63 -22.18
CA TRP A 815 -22.33 -16.90 -20.87
C TRP A 815 -23.85 -16.68 -20.85
N LEU A 816 -24.53 -17.46 -20.04
CA LEU A 816 -25.96 -17.36 -19.80
C LEU A 816 -26.18 -16.98 -18.35
N ILE A 817 -26.86 -15.87 -18.15
CA ILE A 817 -27.04 -15.21 -16.85
C ILE A 817 -28.53 -15.21 -16.50
N SER A 818 -28.86 -15.78 -15.35
CA SER A 818 -30.17 -15.63 -14.69
C SER A 818 -29.95 -14.76 -13.47
N VAL A 819 -30.67 -13.67 -13.34
CA VAL A 819 -30.51 -12.72 -12.23
C VAL A 819 -31.85 -12.16 -11.79
N ASN A 820 -32.03 -12.03 -10.46
CA ASN A 820 -33.18 -11.33 -9.93
C ASN A 820 -32.82 -9.85 -9.68
N VAL A 821 -33.27 -8.98 -10.57
CA VAL A 821 -33.18 -7.51 -10.37
C VAL A 821 -34.44 -6.91 -9.75
N LYS A 822 -35.51 -7.69 -9.51
CA LYS A 822 -36.75 -7.20 -8.88
C LYS A 822 -36.52 -6.94 -7.41
N THR A 823 -37.29 -6.00 -6.85
CA THR A 823 -37.27 -5.69 -5.40
C THR A 823 -37.81 -6.85 -4.57
N GLU A 824 -38.71 -7.67 -5.12
CA GLU A 824 -39.27 -8.84 -4.48
C GLU A 824 -38.37 -10.07 -4.60
N GLY A 825 -38.52 -10.97 -3.64
CA GLY A 825 -37.81 -12.21 -3.56
C GLY A 825 -36.33 -12.00 -3.15
N ASN A 826 -35.59 -13.10 -3.02
CA ASN A 826 -34.19 -13.07 -2.59
C ASN A 826 -33.30 -12.48 -3.68
N ALA A 827 -32.27 -11.77 -3.27
CA ALA A 827 -31.16 -11.46 -4.16
C ALA A 827 -30.50 -12.76 -4.60
N GLN A 828 -30.38 -12.97 -5.91
CA GLN A 828 -29.80 -14.18 -6.46
C GLN A 828 -29.37 -14.01 -7.91
N PHE A 829 -28.36 -14.78 -8.29
CA PHE A 829 -28.00 -14.98 -9.68
C PHE A 829 -27.49 -16.43 -9.91
N PHE A 830 -27.60 -16.85 -11.16
CA PHE A 830 -26.99 -18.07 -11.66
C PHE A 830 -26.34 -17.78 -13.02
N ILE A 831 -25.06 -18.06 -13.15
CA ILE A 831 -24.30 -17.81 -14.37
C ILE A 831 -23.65 -19.12 -14.79
N ARG A 832 -23.77 -19.47 -16.06
CA ARG A 832 -23.11 -20.64 -16.63
C ARG A 832 -22.52 -20.35 -18.01
N SER A 833 -21.40 -20.98 -18.29
CA SER A 833 -20.86 -21.00 -19.65
C SER A 833 -21.79 -21.79 -20.58
N THR A 834 -21.86 -21.37 -21.84
CA THR A 834 -22.58 -22.10 -22.91
C THR A 834 -21.68 -23.12 -23.61
N LYS A 835 -20.38 -23.09 -23.33
CA LYS A 835 -19.38 -23.93 -24.02
C LYS A 835 -18.66 -24.90 -23.11
N GLU A 836 -18.56 -24.61 -21.84
CA GLU A 836 -17.76 -25.32 -20.85
C GLU A 836 -18.60 -25.68 -19.63
N SER A 837 -18.15 -26.68 -18.86
CA SER A 837 -18.78 -27.03 -17.57
C SER A 837 -18.30 -26.12 -16.46
N VAL A 838 -18.73 -24.84 -16.53
CA VAL A 838 -18.39 -23.83 -15.55
C VAL A 838 -19.64 -23.05 -15.17
N SER A 839 -19.89 -22.89 -13.88
CA SER A 839 -21.01 -22.10 -13.37
C SER A 839 -20.73 -21.52 -12.00
N ILE A 840 -21.46 -20.46 -11.68
CA ILE A 840 -21.53 -19.88 -10.34
C ILE A 840 -22.98 -19.60 -9.98
N SER A 841 -23.34 -19.89 -8.74
CA SER A 841 -24.67 -19.56 -8.17
C SER A 841 -24.52 -18.84 -6.86
N TYR A 842 -25.37 -17.84 -6.69
CA TYR A 842 -25.49 -17.07 -5.46
C TYR A 842 -26.99 -16.91 -5.11
N LYS A 843 -27.28 -17.00 -3.84
CA LYS A 843 -28.57 -16.64 -3.24
C LYS A 843 -28.33 -16.07 -1.84
N ALA A 844 -28.96 -14.94 -1.54
CA ALA A 844 -28.82 -14.29 -0.24
C ALA A 844 -29.15 -15.26 0.91
N GLY A 845 -28.32 -15.24 1.96
CA GLY A 845 -28.44 -16.15 3.09
C GLY A 845 -27.91 -17.57 2.84
N GLN A 846 -27.33 -17.86 1.68
CA GLN A 846 -26.74 -19.16 1.33
C GLN A 846 -25.29 -19.01 0.91
N GLU A 847 -24.56 -20.11 0.86
CA GLU A 847 -23.19 -20.15 0.30
C GLU A 847 -23.22 -19.77 -1.18
N THR A 848 -22.14 -19.16 -1.65
CA THR A 848 -21.86 -19.04 -3.08
C THR A 848 -21.23 -20.34 -3.54
N VAL A 849 -21.73 -20.91 -4.63
CA VAL A 849 -21.24 -22.18 -5.18
C VAL A 849 -20.65 -21.94 -6.56
N VAL A 850 -19.40 -22.32 -6.75
CA VAL A 850 -18.72 -22.35 -8.04
C VAL A 850 -18.49 -23.80 -8.44
N ASN A 851 -18.88 -24.15 -9.67
CA ASN A 851 -18.51 -25.41 -10.31
C ASN A 851 -17.55 -25.11 -11.45
N GLU A 852 -16.36 -25.69 -11.40
CA GLU A 852 -15.33 -25.52 -12.41
C GLU A 852 -14.58 -26.83 -12.64
N ASN A 853 -14.50 -27.28 -13.89
CA ASN A 853 -13.80 -28.51 -14.25
C ASN A 853 -14.30 -29.76 -13.49
N GLY A 854 -15.57 -29.79 -13.09
CA GLY A 854 -16.18 -30.89 -12.32
C GLY A 854 -15.97 -30.82 -10.81
N TYR A 855 -15.30 -29.78 -10.33
CA TYR A 855 -15.13 -29.53 -8.89
C TYR A 855 -16.10 -28.46 -8.42
N GLU A 856 -16.72 -28.70 -7.28
CA GLU A 856 -17.59 -27.76 -6.59
C GLU A 856 -16.85 -27.10 -5.43
N THR A 857 -16.85 -25.76 -5.41
CA THR A 857 -16.32 -24.95 -4.31
C THR A 857 -17.46 -24.15 -3.68
N ARG A 858 -17.62 -24.25 -2.38
CA ARG A 858 -18.62 -23.53 -1.59
C ARG A 858 -17.94 -22.47 -0.73
N MET A 859 -18.52 -21.28 -0.70
CA MET A 859 -17.98 -20.13 0.04
C MET A 859 -19.03 -19.56 0.96
N SER A 860 -18.72 -19.56 2.24
CA SER A 860 -19.48 -18.85 3.29
C SER A 860 -18.87 -17.48 3.53
N ASP A 861 -19.60 -16.58 4.19
CA ASP A 861 -19.05 -15.28 4.56
C ASP A 861 -17.95 -15.41 5.60
N VAL A 862 -16.82 -14.78 5.32
CA VAL A 862 -15.84 -14.41 6.34
C VAL A 862 -16.35 -13.10 6.94
N LEU A 863 -16.67 -13.12 8.21
CA LEU A 863 -17.13 -11.93 8.93
C LEU A 863 -15.95 -11.19 9.55
N PRO A 864 -15.99 -9.86 9.63
CA PRO A 864 -15.01 -9.12 10.41
C PRO A 864 -15.20 -9.49 11.87
N GLU A 865 -14.18 -10.08 12.50
CA GLU A 865 -14.17 -10.20 13.95
C GLU A 865 -13.68 -8.88 14.55
N LEU A 866 -14.58 -8.23 15.28
CA LEU A 866 -14.19 -7.11 16.14
C LEU A 866 -13.61 -7.70 17.43
N GLU A 867 -12.33 -7.52 17.62
CA GLU A 867 -11.68 -7.85 18.89
C GLU A 867 -11.92 -6.72 19.87
N ILE A 868 -12.82 -6.99 20.82
CA ILE A 868 -13.26 -6.02 21.85
C ILE A 868 -12.25 -6.01 23.01
#